data_77d0942c67804842323d2bd671e001b3
#
_entry.id   77d0942c67804842323d2bd671e001b3
#
_cell.length_a   1.000
_cell.length_b   1.000
_cell.length_c   1.000
_cell.angle_alpha   90.00
_cell.angle_beta   90.00
_cell.angle_gamma   90.00
#
_symmetry.space_group_name_H-M   'P 1'
#
loop_
_entity.id
_entity.type
_entity.pdbx_description
1 polymer ?
#
loop_
_entity_poly.entity_id
_entity_poly.type
_entity_poly.pdbx_seq_one_letter_code
_entity_poly.pdbx_strand_id
1 'polypeptide(L)'
;MEINRLHVDFDLQSKYEPKGDQVNAIAELTEGLNNGEKYQTLLGATGTGKTFTIANIVKNVGKPTLVLAHNKTLAGQLYNELKEFFPNNRVEYFVSYYDYFQPEAYVPSTDTYIEKDSSVNDEIDKLRHSATSSLFDRDDVIIVSSVSCIYGLGSPEEYSSLVLSLRVGDEISRNKMLEKLISIQYMRNDIEFTRGTFRVRGDVIEIFPASRSENSVRVEMFGDEIDRIREINPLTGEVLSELEHIAIYPASHFVAGDEKTKEAIKRIRAELEDRLKVLNMENKLLEAQRLEQRTNYDLEMMEEMGFCSGIENYSLHLTLREPGSTPYTLLDYFPDDWLLVVDESHVTLPQVRGMFNGDRARKQVLVDYGFRLPTALDNRPLNFEEFEKKLNQAIFVSATPGDFELEHSTKITEQIIRPTGLLDPIIDIRPVSDQVFDITKEAEKIIAKGERVLITTLTKKMAESLTAYLKENGLKVEYLHSDIKTLERTEIIRNLRLGKFDILIGINLLREGLDIPEVSLVAILDADKEGFLRGDKALLQTIGRAARNANGRVIMYADNITRSMRKAIDETNRRREIQMAYNEEHGITPQTIIKDIRDSISAKKEVVKDDEILELEESANINDDNIEEHLAELEQQMFAAAEKFEFEQAAKLRDTIAELKEKYKL
;
A
#
# COMPACT_ATOMS: atom_id res chain seq x y z
N MET A 1 -22.09 18.29 -11.25
CA MET A 1 -21.53 19.52 -10.66
C MET A 1 -20.14 19.69 -11.22
N GLU A 2 -19.84 20.74 -11.95
CA GLU A 2 -18.45 20.98 -12.36
C GLU A 2 -17.65 21.36 -11.12
N ILE A 3 -16.78 20.48 -10.69
CA ILE A 3 -15.86 20.75 -9.58
C ILE A 3 -14.76 21.63 -10.14
N ASN A 4 -14.64 22.85 -9.62
CA ASN A 4 -13.64 23.81 -10.09
C ASN A 4 -12.30 23.49 -9.41
N ARG A 5 -11.51 22.60 -10.03
CA ARG A 5 -10.17 22.22 -9.56
C ARG A 5 -9.16 23.33 -9.86
N LEU A 6 -8.23 23.55 -8.96
CA LEU A 6 -7.10 24.44 -9.23
C LEU A 6 -6.20 23.79 -10.27
N HIS A 7 -6.02 24.48 -11.41
CA HIS A 7 -5.10 24.04 -12.44
C HIS A 7 -3.66 24.35 -12.04
N VAL A 8 -2.81 23.31 -12.00
CA VAL A 8 -1.38 23.43 -11.70
C VAL A 8 -0.61 22.48 -12.63
N ASP A 9 0.42 22.98 -13.26
CA ASP A 9 1.29 22.15 -14.11
C ASP A 9 2.13 21.17 -13.27
N PHE A 10 2.42 19.98 -13.82
CA PHE A 10 3.36 19.07 -13.21
C PHE A 10 4.80 19.56 -13.36
N ASP A 11 5.45 19.83 -12.24
CA ASP A 11 6.84 20.30 -12.15
C ASP A 11 7.79 19.15 -11.82
N LEU A 12 8.28 18.47 -12.88
CA LEU A 12 9.23 17.37 -12.72
C LEU A 12 10.61 17.90 -12.38
N GLN A 13 11.10 17.58 -11.19
CA GLN A 13 12.44 17.88 -10.73
C GLN A 13 13.31 16.63 -10.71
N SER A 14 14.37 16.62 -11.50
CA SER A 14 15.29 15.48 -11.56
C SER A 14 16.70 15.94 -11.88
N LYS A 15 17.68 15.24 -11.30
CA LYS A 15 19.11 15.35 -11.66
C LYS A 15 19.44 14.55 -12.92
N TYR A 16 18.49 13.76 -13.40
CA TYR A 16 18.67 12.87 -14.55
C TYR A 16 17.96 13.43 -15.77
N GLU A 17 18.54 13.18 -16.94
CA GLU A 17 17.91 13.40 -18.24
C GLU A 17 17.57 12.05 -18.88
N PRO A 18 16.51 11.97 -19.70
CA PRO A 18 16.19 10.76 -20.44
C PRO A 18 17.35 10.30 -21.34
N LYS A 19 17.68 9.01 -21.28
CA LYS A 19 18.77 8.41 -22.06
C LYS A 19 18.35 7.10 -22.70
N GLY A 20 19.00 6.72 -23.81
CA GLY A 20 18.73 5.50 -24.55
C GLY A 20 17.28 5.40 -24.95
N ASP A 21 16.68 4.24 -24.73
CA ASP A 21 15.28 3.95 -25.08
C ASP A 21 14.26 4.83 -24.35
N GLN A 22 14.62 5.45 -23.22
CA GLN A 22 13.72 6.33 -22.49
C GLN A 22 13.21 7.49 -23.36
N VAL A 23 14.09 8.08 -24.20
CA VAL A 23 13.72 9.21 -25.06
C VAL A 23 12.60 8.80 -26.01
N ASN A 24 12.77 7.67 -26.69
CA ASN A 24 11.76 7.16 -27.62
C ASN A 24 10.50 6.70 -26.89
N ALA A 25 10.63 6.01 -25.76
CA ALA A 25 9.49 5.53 -24.99
C ALA A 25 8.63 6.69 -24.47
N ILE A 26 9.24 7.75 -23.96
CA ILE A 26 8.52 8.96 -23.53
C ILE A 26 7.77 9.59 -24.71
N ALA A 27 8.46 9.78 -25.85
CA ALA A 27 7.85 10.40 -27.03
C ALA A 27 6.67 9.57 -27.56
N GLU A 28 6.88 8.29 -27.77
CA GLU A 28 5.89 7.38 -28.35
C GLU A 28 4.65 7.20 -27.49
N LEU A 29 4.83 6.98 -26.18
CA LEU A 29 3.71 6.78 -25.27
C LEU A 29 2.96 8.09 -25.02
N THR A 30 3.65 9.24 -24.97
CA THR A 30 3.00 10.56 -24.88
C THR A 30 2.19 10.84 -26.13
N GLU A 31 2.71 10.57 -27.32
CA GLU A 31 2.00 10.74 -28.59
C GLU A 31 0.72 9.87 -28.62
N GLY A 32 0.82 8.59 -28.24
CA GLY A 32 -0.33 7.69 -28.19
C GLY A 32 -1.42 8.20 -27.25
N LEU A 33 -1.05 8.69 -26.04
CA LEU A 33 -2.01 9.30 -25.11
C LEU A 33 -2.69 10.55 -25.71
N ASN A 34 -1.92 11.41 -26.37
CA ASN A 34 -2.46 12.62 -27.00
C ASN A 34 -3.38 12.29 -28.19
N ASN A 35 -3.13 11.16 -28.88
CA ASN A 35 -3.98 10.64 -29.96
C ASN A 35 -5.22 9.90 -29.45
N GLY A 36 -5.41 9.78 -28.13
CA GLY A 36 -6.57 9.11 -27.54
C GLY A 36 -6.48 7.58 -27.49
N GLU A 37 -5.29 7.00 -27.67
CA GLU A 37 -5.11 5.56 -27.53
C GLU A 37 -5.45 5.10 -26.12
N LYS A 38 -6.33 4.09 -26.00
CA LYS A 38 -6.85 3.64 -24.71
C LYS A 38 -5.81 2.85 -23.90
N TYR A 39 -5.12 1.91 -24.55
CA TYR A 39 -4.16 1.01 -23.91
C TYR A 39 -2.84 1.00 -24.62
N GLN A 40 -1.76 1.16 -23.88
CA GLN A 40 -0.38 1.09 -24.35
C GLN A 40 0.45 0.26 -23.36
N THR A 41 1.50 -0.39 -23.82
CA THR A 41 2.41 -1.17 -22.96
C THR A 41 3.83 -0.66 -23.06
N LEU A 42 4.43 -0.38 -21.91
CA LEU A 42 5.87 -0.18 -21.76
C LEU A 42 6.52 -1.50 -21.35
N LEU A 43 7.14 -2.19 -22.30
CA LEU A 43 7.94 -3.39 -22.06
C LEU A 43 9.33 -2.94 -21.59
N GLY A 44 9.50 -2.79 -20.29
CA GLY A 44 10.73 -2.24 -19.71
C GLY A 44 11.52 -3.27 -18.93
N ALA A 45 12.75 -3.55 -19.34
CA ALA A 45 13.63 -4.42 -18.57
C ALA A 45 13.88 -3.89 -17.16
N THR A 46 14.32 -4.76 -16.25
CA THR A 46 14.65 -4.37 -14.88
C THR A 46 15.83 -3.39 -14.85
N GLY A 47 15.69 -2.28 -14.12
CA GLY A 47 16.77 -1.30 -13.96
C GLY A 47 16.91 -0.28 -15.10
N THR A 48 15.95 -0.21 -16.03
CA THR A 48 15.95 0.76 -17.14
C THR A 48 15.40 2.15 -16.76
N GLY A 49 14.93 2.33 -15.52
CA GLY A 49 14.36 3.60 -15.06
C GLY A 49 12.92 3.84 -15.50
N LYS A 50 12.07 2.78 -15.50
CA LYS A 50 10.65 2.87 -15.88
C LYS A 50 9.88 3.95 -15.14
N THR A 51 10.10 4.09 -13.82
CA THR A 51 9.44 5.12 -13.00
C THR A 51 9.76 6.53 -13.51
N PHE A 52 11.01 6.78 -13.89
CA PHE A 52 11.42 8.07 -14.46
C PHE A 52 10.79 8.32 -15.84
N THR A 53 10.69 7.30 -16.67
CA THR A 53 9.98 7.37 -17.97
C THR A 53 8.51 7.74 -17.74
N ILE A 54 7.82 7.08 -16.81
CA ILE A 54 6.42 7.38 -16.47
C ILE A 54 6.29 8.80 -15.90
N ALA A 55 7.19 9.25 -15.03
CA ALA A 55 7.17 10.61 -14.50
C ALA A 55 7.26 11.66 -15.63
N ASN A 56 8.11 11.46 -16.63
CA ASN A 56 8.18 12.33 -17.80
C ASN A 56 6.90 12.31 -18.64
N ILE A 57 6.27 11.14 -18.81
CA ILE A 57 5.00 11.04 -19.53
C ILE A 57 3.89 11.79 -18.77
N VAL A 58 3.78 11.60 -17.44
CA VAL A 58 2.81 12.31 -16.60
C VAL A 58 2.97 13.83 -16.74
N LYS A 59 4.22 14.32 -16.64
CA LYS A 59 4.52 15.74 -16.89
C LYS A 59 4.03 16.21 -18.26
N ASN A 60 4.30 15.43 -19.32
CA ASN A 60 4.00 15.82 -20.69
C ASN A 60 2.50 15.86 -21.01
N VAL A 61 1.72 14.94 -20.39
CA VAL A 61 0.26 14.84 -20.66
C VAL A 61 -0.57 15.68 -19.70
N GLY A 62 -0.05 16.02 -18.52
CA GLY A 62 -0.72 16.92 -17.57
C GLY A 62 -2.03 16.38 -16.97
N LYS A 63 -2.20 15.05 -16.90
CA LYS A 63 -3.44 14.42 -16.42
C LYS A 63 -3.31 13.92 -14.98
N PRO A 64 -4.37 14.04 -14.16
CA PRO A 64 -4.43 13.31 -12.90
C PRO A 64 -4.14 11.83 -13.14
N THR A 65 -3.24 11.27 -12.34
CA THR A 65 -2.69 9.93 -12.62
C THR A 65 -2.86 9.00 -11.41
N LEU A 66 -3.37 7.79 -11.66
CA LEU A 66 -3.36 6.69 -10.70
C LEU A 66 -2.25 5.71 -11.07
N VAL A 67 -1.31 5.46 -10.16
CA VAL A 67 -0.27 4.43 -10.29
C VAL A 67 -0.67 3.24 -9.44
N LEU A 68 -1.01 2.13 -10.07
CA LEU A 68 -1.48 0.91 -9.43
C LEU A 68 -0.35 -0.10 -9.29
N ALA A 69 -0.05 -0.49 -8.06
CA ALA A 69 0.92 -1.52 -7.69
C ALA A 69 0.26 -2.72 -7.03
N HIS A 70 0.82 -3.92 -7.17
CA HIS A 70 0.23 -5.15 -6.66
C HIS A 70 0.38 -5.35 -5.14
N ASN A 71 1.23 -4.60 -4.45
CA ASN A 71 1.38 -4.65 -2.99
C ASN A 71 1.77 -3.31 -2.36
N LYS A 72 1.63 -3.22 -1.01
CA LYS A 72 1.94 -2.01 -0.24
C LYS A 72 3.40 -1.59 -0.33
N THR A 73 4.33 -2.53 -0.32
CA THR A 73 5.78 -2.24 -0.33
C THR A 73 6.20 -1.57 -1.64
N LEU A 74 5.77 -2.13 -2.77
CA LEU A 74 6.03 -1.54 -4.08
C LEU A 74 5.33 -0.17 -4.23
N ALA A 75 4.08 -0.08 -3.77
CA ALA A 75 3.36 1.19 -3.77
C ALA A 75 4.09 2.26 -2.94
N GLY A 76 4.61 1.91 -1.76
CA GLY A 76 5.41 2.82 -0.94
C GLY A 76 6.72 3.25 -1.60
N GLN A 77 7.39 2.35 -2.28
CA GLN A 77 8.59 2.66 -3.05
C GLN A 77 8.29 3.65 -4.19
N LEU A 78 7.26 3.36 -5.00
CA LEU A 78 6.84 4.23 -6.10
C LEU A 78 6.37 5.60 -5.61
N TYR A 79 5.64 5.64 -4.49
CA TYR A 79 5.22 6.88 -3.85
C TYR A 79 6.41 7.77 -3.50
N ASN A 80 7.43 7.21 -2.84
CA ASN A 80 8.63 7.96 -2.47
C ASN A 80 9.42 8.44 -3.69
N GLU A 81 9.59 7.59 -4.72
CA GLU A 81 10.27 7.96 -5.96
C GLU A 81 9.52 9.09 -6.69
N LEU A 82 8.20 8.98 -6.83
CA LEU A 82 7.39 10.01 -7.49
C LEU A 82 7.33 11.31 -6.68
N LYS A 83 7.32 11.24 -5.35
CA LYS A 83 7.38 12.43 -4.50
C LYS A 83 8.71 13.17 -4.61
N GLU A 84 9.83 12.45 -4.83
CA GLU A 84 11.11 13.06 -5.14
C GLU A 84 11.12 13.75 -6.52
N PHE A 85 10.41 13.17 -7.51
CA PHE A 85 10.29 13.74 -8.84
C PHE A 85 9.31 14.93 -8.91
N PHE A 86 8.29 14.95 -8.07
CA PHE A 86 7.24 15.97 -8.05
C PHE A 86 7.08 16.61 -6.66
N PRO A 87 8.12 17.30 -6.13
CA PRO A 87 8.10 17.84 -4.77
C PRO A 87 7.04 18.94 -4.58
N ASN A 88 6.66 19.65 -5.63
CA ASN A 88 5.72 20.77 -5.62
C ASN A 88 4.28 20.38 -6.00
N ASN A 89 4.08 19.14 -6.50
CA ASN A 89 2.77 18.63 -6.90
C ASN A 89 2.18 17.71 -5.82
N ARG A 90 0.93 17.31 -5.99
CA ARG A 90 0.23 16.42 -5.07
C ARG A 90 0.54 14.96 -5.42
N VAL A 91 1.50 14.38 -4.73
CA VAL A 91 1.77 12.93 -4.76
C VAL A 91 1.19 12.32 -3.50
N GLU A 92 0.21 11.45 -3.67
CA GLU A 92 -0.63 10.90 -2.61
C GLU A 92 -0.50 9.37 -2.53
N TYR A 93 -0.85 8.79 -1.38
CA TYR A 93 -0.73 7.37 -1.11
C TYR A 93 -2.05 6.76 -0.68
N PHE A 94 -2.52 5.73 -1.40
CA PHE A 94 -3.81 5.12 -1.15
C PHE A 94 -3.70 3.59 -1.11
N VAL A 95 -3.45 3.04 0.07
CA VAL A 95 -3.38 1.58 0.30
C VAL A 95 -4.36 1.17 1.39
N SER A 96 -4.45 -0.12 1.70
CA SER A 96 -5.24 -0.58 2.85
C SER A 96 -4.69 0.04 4.14
N TYR A 97 -5.56 0.69 4.91
CA TYR A 97 -5.22 1.36 6.17
C TYR A 97 -5.10 0.42 7.38
N TYR A 98 -5.20 -0.91 7.13
CA TYR A 98 -5.01 -1.89 8.19
C TYR A 98 -3.54 -2.33 8.27
N ASP A 99 -2.94 -2.26 9.46
CA ASP A 99 -1.65 -2.89 9.74
C ASP A 99 -1.83 -4.40 9.88
N TYR A 100 -2.91 -4.79 10.55
CA TYR A 100 -3.38 -6.16 10.63
C TYR A 100 -4.85 -6.20 10.19
N PHE A 101 -5.21 -7.16 9.35
CA PHE A 101 -6.58 -7.35 8.88
C PHE A 101 -6.93 -8.83 8.82
N GLN A 102 -7.81 -9.25 9.71
CA GLN A 102 -8.50 -10.53 9.66
C GLN A 102 -9.94 -10.27 9.22
N PRO A 103 -10.31 -10.64 7.98
CA PRO A 103 -11.68 -10.44 7.53
C PRO A 103 -12.64 -11.31 8.31
N GLU A 104 -13.84 -10.79 8.55
CA GLU A 104 -14.96 -11.56 9.07
C GLU A 104 -15.21 -12.79 8.19
N ALA A 105 -15.28 -13.96 8.79
CA ALA A 105 -15.51 -15.22 8.08
C ALA A 105 -16.24 -16.22 8.95
N TYR A 106 -16.89 -17.20 8.32
CA TYR A 106 -17.48 -18.34 9.01
C TYR A 106 -17.05 -19.64 8.34
N VAL A 107 -16.65 -20.60 9.14
CA VAL A 107 -16.21 -21.93 8.70
C VAL A 107 -17.30 -22.96 9.12
N PRO A 108 -18.22 -23.32 8.21
CA PRO A 108 -19.35 -24.18 8.55
C PRO A 108 -18.96 -25.56 9.07
N SER A 109 -17.83 -26.12 8.59
CA SER A 109 -17.37 -27.46 8.97
C SER A 109 -16.95 -27.57 10.44
N THR A 110 -16.55 -26.47 11.06
CA THR A 110 -16.09 -26.40 12.47
C THR A 110 -17.00 -25.54 13.33
N ASP A 111 -18.09 -24.99 12.77
CA ASP A 111 -18.97 -23.99 13.40
C ASP A 111 -18.17 -22.85 14.04
N THR A 112 -17.15 -22.36 13.32
CA THR A 112 -16.25 -21.34 13.83
C THR A 112 -16.53 -20.01 13.16
N TYR A 113 -17.01 -19.03 13.93
CA TYR A 113 -17.12 -17.65 13.51
C TYR A 113 -15.80 -16.92 13.83
N ILE A 114 -15.23 -16.29 12.81
CA ILE A 114 -14.05 -15.46 12.90
C ILE A 114 -14.54 -14.02 12.84
N GLU A 115 -14.47 -13.32 13.96
CA GLU A 115 -14.81 -11.91 14.01
C GLU A 115 -13.79 -11.08 13.20
N LYS A 116 -14.28 -9.97 12.62
CA LYS A 116 -13.38 -9.00 11.99
C LYS A 116 -12.45 -8.44 13.08
N ASP A 117 -11.16 -8.70 12.92
CA ASP A 117 -10.12 -8.12 13.75
C ASP A 117 -9.21 -7.25 12.88
N SER A 118 -9.01 -6.02 13.28
CA SER A 118 -8.20 -5.07 12.50
C SER A 118 -7.62 -3.99 13.39
N SER A 119 -6.34 -3.71 13.17
CA SER A 119 -5.70 -2.50 13.68
C SER A 119 -5.62 -1.47 12.55
N VAL A 120 -6.15 -0.29 12.81
CA VAL A 120 -6.13 0.82 11.87
C VAL A 120 -4.81 1.58 12.04
N ASN A 121 -4.16 1.86 10.93
CA ASN A 121 -3.00 2.75 10.89
C ASN A 121 -3.48 4.17 10.59
N ASP A 122 -3.46 5.02 11.59
CA ASP A 122 -3.95 6.39 11.49
C ASP A 122 -3.19 7.23 10.46
N GLU A 123 -1.90 6.96 10.23
CA GLU A 123 -1.14 7.65 9.21
C GLU A 123 -1.59 7.26 7.79
N ILE A 124 -1.84 5.97 7.55
CA ILE A 124 -2.32 5.51 6.25
C ILE A 124 -3.76 6.00 6.02
N ASP A 125 -4.61 5.99 7.05
CA ASP A 125 -5.97 6.51 6.95
C ASP A 125 -5.98 8.00 6.59
N LYS A 126 -5.13 8.80 7.25
CA LYS A 126 -4.90 10.20 6.90
C LYS A 126 -4.48 10.39 5.43
N LEU A 127 -3.52 9.58 4.95
CA LEU A 127 -3.06 9.66 3.57
C LEU A 127 -4.18 9.31 2.57
N ARG A 128 -5.09 8.42 2.92
CA ARG A 128 -6.28 8.11 2.12
C ARG A 128 -7.24 9.29 2.03
N HIS A 129 -7.49 9.97 3.14
CA HIS A 129 -8.29 11.20 3.15
C HIS A 129 -7.61 12.33 2.38
N SER A 130 -6.28 12.45 2.48
CA SER A 130 -5.50 13.40 1.67
C SER A 130 -5.65 13.12 0.18
N ALA A 131 -5.55 11.85 -0.24
CA ALA A 131 -5.69 11.46 -1.63
C ALA A 131 -7.06 11.81 -2.21
N THR A 132 -8.15 11.50 -1.50
CA THR A 132 -9.50 11.80 -1.97
C THR A 132 -9.79 13.30 -2.01
N SER A 133 -9.38 14.07 -0.99
CA SER A 133 -9.55 15.53 -0.98
C SER A 133 -8.75 16.23 -2.08
N SER A 134 -7.50 15.78 -2.32
CA SER A 134 -6.64 16.35 -3.37
C SER A 134 -7.26 16.25 -4.77
N LEU A 135 -7.99 15.16 -5.07
CA LEU A 135 -8.70 15.00 -6.36
C LEU A 135 -9.84 16.00 -6.57
N PHE A 136 -10.38 16.59 -5.51
CA PHE A 136 -11.39 17.65 -5.62
C PHE A 136 -10.77 19.04 -5.68
N ASP A 137 -9.61 19.24 -5.06
CA ASP A 137 -8.96 20.54 -4.94
C ASP A 137 -8.12 20.91 -6.16
N ARG A 138 -7.39 19.93 -6.75
CA ARG A 138 -6.37 20.18 -7.78
C ARG A 138 -6.43 19.16 -8.91
N ASP A 139 -5.80 19.46 -10.03
CA ASP A 139 -5.66 18.57 -11.19
C ASP A 139 -4.27 17.96 -11.36
N ASP A 140 -3.25 18.46 -10.66
CA ASP A 140 -1.88 17.95 -10.65
C ASP A 140 -1.66 16.85 -9.59
N VAL A 141 -2.52 15.84 -9.59
CA VAL A 141 -2.54 14.79 -8.56
C VAL A 141 -2.02 13.47 -9.12
N ILE A 142 -1.05 12.89 -8.42
CA ILE A 142 -0.59 11.51 -8.64
C ILE A 142 -0.93 10.69 -7.42
N ILE A 143 -1.78 9.67 -7.56
CA ILE A 143 -2.08 8.74 -6.47
C ILE A 143 -1.37 7.41 -6.73
N VAL A 144 -0.54 6.98 -5.78
CA VAL A 144 0.03 5.64 -5.79
C VAL A 144 -0.79 4.73 -4.91
N SER A 145 -1.34 3.68 -5.49
CA SER A 145 -2.27 2.79 -4.80
C SER A 145 -1.91 1.31 -4.97
N SER A 146 -2.35 0.52 -4.00
CA SER A 146 -2.49 -0.93 -4.16
C SER A 146 -3.88 -1.24 -4.75
N VAL A 147 -4.23 -2.53 -4.87
CA VAL A 147 -5.59 -2.96 -5.27
C VAL A 147 -6.72 -2.42 -4.38
N SER A 148 -6.39 -1.72 -3.28
CA SER A 148 -7.38 -1.02 -2.45
C SER A 148 -8.22 0.00 -3.23
N CYS A 149 -7.72 0.51 -4.35
CA CYS A 149 -8.42 1.48 -5.20
C CYS A 149 -9.70 0.91 -5.86
N ILE A 150 -9.82 -0.41 -6.00
CA ILE A 150 -11.02 -1.04 -6.58
C ILE A 150 -12.05 -1.47 -5.54
N TYR A 151 -11.78 -1.28 -4.25
CA TYR A 151 -12.72 -1.56 -3.17
C TYR A 151 -13.68 -0.40 -2.95
N GLY A 152 -14.87 -0.74 -2.43
CA GLY A 152 -15.94 0.22 -2.19
C GLY A 152 -15.51 1.40 -1.30
N LEU A 153 -15.83 2.59 -1.76
CA LEU A 153 -15.80 3.85 -1.02
C LEU A 153 -17.20 4.48 -0.99
N GLY A 154 -17.37 5.55 -0.23
CA GLY A 154 -18.56 6.38 -0.31
C GLY A 154 -18.75 7.03 -1.68
N SER A 155 -19.93 7.58 -1.92
CA SER A 155 -20.21 8.33 -3.15
C SER A 155 -19.32 9.59 -3.22
N PRO A 156 -18.59 9.83 -4.32
CA PRO A 156 -17.83 11.07 -4.49
C PRO A 156 -18.74 12.32 -4.50
N GLU A 157 -19.96 12.20 -5.01
CA GLU A 157 -20.95 13.28 -5.00
C GLU A 157 -21.35 13.65 -3.57
N GLU A 158 -21.64 12.65 -2.71
CA GLU A 158 -21.94 12.88 -1.30
C GLU A 158 -20.74 13.48 -0.58
N TYR A 159 -19.56 12.89 -0.76
CA TYR A 159 -18.33 13.36 -0.14
C TYR A 159 -18.04 14.83 -0.48
N SER A 160 -18.22 15.23 -1.75
CA SER A 160 -18.03 16.62 -2.19
C SER A 160 -19.15 17.57 -1.75
N SER A 161 -20.41 17.11 -1.71
CA SER A 161 -21.55 17.94 -1.30
C SER A 161 -21.57 18.27 0.20
N LEU A 162 -20.93 17.42 1.00
CA LEU A 162 -20.85 17.56 2.45
C LEU A 162 -19.64 18.37 2.91
N VAL A 163 -18.81 18.88 2.00
CA VAL A 163 -17.67 19.73 2.34
C VAL A 163 -18.17 21.01 3.04
N LEU A 164 -17.55 21.31 4.18
CA LEU A 164 -17.73 22.60 4.87
C LEU A 164 -16.73 23.61 4.31
N SER A 165 -17.21 24.46 3.41
CA SER A 165 -16.44 25.58 2.85
C SER A 165 -16.60 26.79 3.77
N LEU A 166 -15.50 27.39 4.21
CA LEU A 166 -15.44 28.54 5.10
C LEU A 166 -14.58 29.64 4.46
N ARG A 167 -15.09 30.85 4.43
CA ARG A 167 -14.38 32.02 3.90
C ARG A 167 -14.47 33.16 4.90
N VAL A 168 -13.42 33.95 5.01
CA VAL A 168 -13.42 35.18 5.81
C VAL A 168 -14.53 36.11 5.29
N GLY A 169 -15.37 36.63 6.19
CA GLY A 169 -16.55 37.44 5.88
C GLY A 169 -17.84 36.65 5.62
N ASP A 170 -17.83 35.32 5.63
CA ASP A 170 -19.05 34.52 5.55
C ASP A 170 -19.94 34.70 6.79
N GLU A 171 -21.25 34.85 6.59
CA GLU A 171 -22.25 34.86 7.67
C GLU A 171 -22.75 33.45 7.93
N ILE A 172 -22.31 32.86 9.05
CA ILE A 172 -22.76 31.57 9.54
C ILE A 172 -22.80 31.57 11.08
N SER A 173 -23.92 31.19 11.68
CA SER A 173 -23.93 31.10 13.14
C SER A 173 -23.03 29.96 13.63
N ARG A 174 -22.39 30.20 14.79
CA ARG A 174 -21.52 29.19 15.42
C ARG A 174 -22.21 27.82 15.55
N ASN A 175 -23.45 27.78 16.02
CA ASN A 175 -24.19 26.52 16.19
C ASN A 175 -24.39 25.80 14.86
N LYS A 176 -24.69 26.51 13.79
CA LYS A 176 -24.87 25.94 12.46
C LYS A 176 -23.55 25.36 11.91
N MET A 177 -22.42 26.00 12.21
CA MET A 177 -21.09 25.45 11.89
C MET A 177 -20.80 24.17 12.67
N LEU A 178 -21.12 24.12 13.97
CA LEU A 178 -20.94 22.92 14.80
C LEU A 178 -21.83 21.78 14.35
N GLU A 179 -23.11 22.04 14.03
CA GLU A 179 -24.03 21.05 13.45
C GLU A 179 -23.48 20.48 12.14
N LYS A 180 -22.91 21.34 11.29
CA LYS A 180 -22.30 20.93 10.04
C LYS A 180 -21.07 20.05 10.27
N LEU A 181 -20.18 20.39 11.22
CA LEU A 181 -19.03 19.55 11.59
C LEU A 181 -19.45 18.17 12.07
N ILE A 182 -20.47 18.08 12.91
CA ILE A 182 -21.02 16.82 13.39
C ILE A 182 -21.59 16.00 12.22
N SER A 183 -22.34 16.65 11.31
CA SER A 183 -22.94 15.98 10.15
C SER A 183 -21.91 15.38 9.19
N ILE A 184 -20.69 15.91 9.18
CA ILE A 184 -19.55 15.38 8.40
C ILE A 184 -18.61 14.50 9.23
N GLN A 185 -19.12 13.96 10.34
CA GLN A 185 -18.47 12.97 11.21
C GLN A 185 -17.26 13.49 12.00
N TYR A 186 -17.16 14.79 12.27
CA TYR A 186 -16.21 15.31 13.25
C TYR A 186 -16.79 15.19 14.65
N MET A 187 -15.96 14.74 15.58
CA MET A 187 -16.33 14.63 16.99
C MET A 187 -15.85 15.86 17.78
N ARG A 188 -16.69 16.36 18.69
CA ARG A 188 -16.26 17.38 19.61
C ARG A 188 -15.39 16.76 20.70
N ASN A 189 -14.15 17.22 20.82
CA ASN A 189 -13.26 16.82 21.90
C ASN A 189 -12.43 18.03 22.36
N ASP A 190 -12.79 18.59 23.50
CA ASP A 190 -12.15 19.79 24.05
C ASP A 190 -10.86 19.44 24.83
N ILE A 191 -10.61 18.15 25.13
CA ILE A 191 -9.48 17.64 25.91
C ILE A 191 -8.41 17.08 24.99
N GLU A 192 -8.76 16.06 24.21
CA GLU A 192 -7.87 15.37 23.29
C GLU A 192 -8.14 15.87 21.87
N PHE A 193 -7.35 16.84 21.43
CA PHE A 193 -7.52 17.48 20.13
C PHE A 193 -6.69 16.75 19.07
N THR A 194 -7.31 15.76 18.45
CA THR A 194 -6.72 14.89 17.46
C THR A 194 -7.41 15.02 16.10
N ARG A 195 -6.89 14.37 15.11
CA ARG A 195 -7.42 14.31 13.75
C ARG A 195 -8.92 13.87 13.72
N GLY A 196 -9.74 14.55 12.95
CA GLY A 196 -11.19 14.29 12.87
C GLY A 196 -11.98 14.80 14.06
N THR A 197 -11.37 15.67 14.91
CA THR A 197 -12.05 16.32 16.03
C THR A 197 -12.09 17.83 15.87
N PHE A 198 -12.98 18.47 16.61
CA PHE A 198 -13.02 19.92 16.78
C PHE A 198 -13.19 20.28 18.26
N ARG A 199 -12.73 21.46 18.65
CA ARG A 199 -12.95 22.02 19.98
C ARG A 199 -13.44 23.46 19.90
N VAL A 200 -14.14 23.93 20.94
CA VAL A 200 -14.78 25.22 20.96
C VAL A 200 -14.41 25.99 22.24
N ARG A 201 -13.90 27.19 22.07
CA ARG A 201 -13.56 28.10 23.19
C ARG A 201 -14.11 29.49 22.91
N GLY A 202 -15.30 29.79 23.46
CA GLY A 202 -16.00 31.04 23.17
C GLY A 202 -16.40 31.14 21.70
N ASP A 203 -15.91 32.19 21.03
CA ASP A 203 -16.16 32.46 19.60
C ASP A 203 -15.06 31.88 18.68
N VAL A 204 -14.20 31.01 19.24
CA VAL A 204 -13.14 30.34 18.51
C VAL A 204 -13.47 28.87 18.36
N ILE A 205 -13.44 28.40 17.11
CA ILE A 205 -13.61 26.99 16.75
C ILE A 205 -12.29 26.51 16.16
N GLU A 206 -11.72 25.46 16.75
CA GLU A 206 -10.52 24.81 16.21
C GLU A 206 -10.89 23.45 15.65
N ILE A 207 -10.49 23.19 14.43
CA ILE A 207 -10.82 21.97 13.66
C ILE A 207 -9.52 21.29 13.28
N PHE A 208 -9.40 19.98 13.56
CA PHE A 208 -8.28 19.18 13.09
C PHE A 208 -8.73 18.34 11.89
N PRO A 209 -8.42 18.76 10.65
CA PRO A 209 -8.90 18.10 9.45
C PRO A 209 -8.44 16.64 9.36
N ALA A 210 -9.32 15.74 8.88
CA ALA A 210 -9.02 14.31 8.74
C ALA A 210 -7.86 14.03 7.77
N SER A 211 -7.61 14.91 6.82
CA SER A 211 -6.54 14.83 5.81
C SER A 211 -5.19 15.40 6.25
N ARG A 212 -5.08 15.99 7.44
CA ARG A 212 -3.87 16.67 7.94
C ARG A 212 -3.24 15.95 9.12
N SER A 213 -1.93 16.08 9.31
CA SER A 213 -1.18 15.43 10.40
C SER A 213 -0.62 16.37 11.45
N GLU A 214 -0.27 17.58 11.06
CA GLU A 214 0.55 18.46 11.89
C GLU A 214 -0.15 19.78 12.22
N ASN A 215 -1.05 20.23 11.34
CA ASN A 215 -1.65 21.54 11.43
C ASN A 215 -3.16 21.44 11.57
N SER A 216 -3.73 22.23 12.45
CA SER A 216 -5.17 22.41 12.60
C SER A 216 -5.60 23.79 12.12
N VAL A 217 -6.89 24.00 12.02
CA VAL A 217 -7.52 25.23 11.54
C VAL A 217 -8.24 25.89 12.69
N ARG A 218 -7.94 27.16 12.92
CA ARG A 218 -8.66 28.02 13.87
C ARG A 218 -9.54 28.98 13.11
N VAL A 219 -10.83 28.96 13.41
CA VAL A 219 -11.85 29.89 12.90
C VAL A 219 -12.26 30.80 14.04
N GLU A 220 -12.03 32.10 13.89
CA GLU A 220 -12.40 33.13 14.85
C GLU A 220 -13.67 33.85 14.33
N MET A 221 -14.68 33.91 15.18
CA MET A 221 -15.98 34.50 14.82
C MET A 221 -16.18 35.83 15.55
N PHE A 222 -16.83 36.77 14.87
CA PHE A 222 -17.36 37.98 15.48
C PHE A 222 -18.88 38.00 15.30
N GLY A 223 -19.60 37.55 16.34
CA GLY A 223 -21.03 37.27 16.20
C GLY A 223 -21.29 36.08 15.30
N ASP A 224 -22.04 36.29 14.22
CA ASP A 224 -22.32 35.27 13.19
C ASP A 224 -21.46 35.42 11.92
N GLU A 225 -20.40 36.25 11.96
CA GLU A 225 -19.48 36.46 10.86
C GLU A 225 -18.12 35.79 11.15
N ILE A 226 -17.50 35.18 10.14
CA ILE A 226 -16.12 34.64 10.22
C ILE A 226 -15.15 35.81 10.08
N ASP A 227 -14.51 36.22 11.21
CA ASP A 227 -13.53 37.31 11.21
C ASP A 227 -12.17 36.88 10.66
N ARG A 228 -11.70 35.68 11.05
CA ARG A 228 -10.39 35.14 10.61
C ARG A 228 -10.37 33.63 10.52
N ILE A 229 -9.57 33.14 9.58
CA ILE A 229 -9.22 31.71 9.48
C ILE A 229 -7.71 31.60 9.52
N ARG A 230 -7.19 30.77 10.42
CA ARG A 230 -5.74 30.58 10.62
C ARG A 230 -5.37 29.11 10.65
N GLU A 231 -4.23 28.79 10.08
CA GLU A 231 -3.56 27.53 10.29
C GLU A 231 -2.70 27.62 11.52
N ILE A 232 -2.83 26.65 12.43
CA ILE A 232 -2.14 26.66 13.72
C ILE A 232 -1.46 25.30 13.99
N ASN A 233 -0.40 25.34 14.77
CA ASN A 233 0.13 24.14 15.41
C ASN A 233 -0.82 23.71 16.55
N PRO A 234 -1.40 22.50 16.54
CA PRO A 234 -2.40 22.07 17.53
C PRO A 234 -1.84 21.93 18.96
N LEU A 235 -0.53 21.72 19.12
CA LEU A 235 0.14 21.56 20.40
C LEU A 235 0.51 22.90 21.02
N THR A 236 1.16 23.78 20.25
CA THR A 236 1.65 25.08 20.75
C THR A 236 0.63 26.21 20.61
N GLY A 237 -0.34 26.07 19.71
CA GLY A 237 -1.27 27.13 19.34
C GLY A 237 -0.66 28.24 18.47
N GLU A 238 0.60 28.05 18.02
CA GLU A 238 1.30 28.98 17.15
C GLU A 238 0.59 29.13 15.81
N VAL A 239 0.43 30.37 15.33
CA VAL A 239 -0.14 30.67 14.04
C VAL A 239 0.92 30.48 12.96
N LEU A 240 0.66 29.58 12.03
CA LEU A 240 1.56 29.24 10.92
C LEU A 240 1.27 30.06 9.68
N SER A 241 -0.03 30.25 9.37
CA SER A 241 -0.48 31.06 8.23
C SER A 241 -1.88 31.64 8.45
N GLU A 242 -2.22 32.71 7.74
CA GLU A 242 -3.60 33.21 7.60
C GLU A 242 -4.20 32.72 6.30
N LEU A 243 -5.47 32.33 6.34
CA LEU A 243 -6.20 31.76 5.20
C LEU A 243 -7.42 32.63 4.90
N GLU A 244 -7.64 32.93 3.64
CA GLU A 244 -8.88 33.59 3.17
C GLU A 244 -10.04 32.62 3.03
N HIS A 245 -9.73 31.33 2.76
CA HIS A 245 -10.70 30.27 2.53
C HIS A 245 -10.13 28.92 2.93
N ILE A 246 -11.01 28.03 3.41
CA ILE A 246 -10.69 26.64 3.63
C ILE A 246 -11.88 25.72 3.36
N ALA A 247 -11.60 24.54 2.78
CA ALA A 247 -12.54 23.45 2.63
C ALA A 247 -12.23 22.36 3.66
N ILE A 248 -13.20 22.02 4.51
CA ILE A 248 -13.12 20.92 5.47
C ILE A 248 -13.91 19.74 4.91
N TYR A 249 -13.20 18.69 4.54
CA TYR A 249 -13.77 17.46 4.00
C TYR A 249 -14.28 16.55 5.12
N PRO A 250 -15.25 15.65 4.85
CA PRO A 250 -15.73 14.69 5.84
C PRO A 250 -14.63 13.85 6.49
N ALA A 251 -14.80 13.52 7.77
CA ALA A 251 -13.85 12.69 8.53
C ALA A 251 -14.00 11.18 8.22
N SER A 252 -14.97 10.79 7.39
CA SER A 252 -15.18 9.42 6.92
C SER A 252 -15.51 9.42 5.43
N HIS A 253 -15.09 8.37 4.70
CA HIS A 253 -15.48 8.17 3.32
C HIS A 253 -16.93 7.67 3.16
N PHE A 254 -17.50 7.06 4.21
CA PHE A 254 -18.89 6.58 4.24
C PHE A 254 -19.77 7.58 4.99
N VAL A 255 -20.01 8.72 4.37
CA VAL A 255 -20.88 9.76 4.92
C VAL A 255 -22.12 9.90 4.03
N ALA A 256 -23.29 9.96 4.66
CA ALA A 256 -24.55 10.24 4.01
C ALA A 256 -25.26 11.37 4.76
N GLY A 257 -25.96 12.24 4.04
CA GLY A 257 -26.80 13.26 4.67
C GLY A 257 -27.96 12.63 5.46
N ASP A 258 -28.47 13.34 6.47
CA ASP A 258 -29.49 12.84 7.40
C ASP A 258 -30.73 12.23 6.72
N GLU A 259 -31.22 12.83 5.63
CA GLU A 259 -32.36 12.31 4.89
C GLU A 259 -32.06 10.95 4.22
N LYS A 260 -30.86 10.81 3.66
CA LYS A 260 -30.43 9.55 3.04
C LYS A 260 -30.17 8.47 4.08
N THR A 261 -29.61 8.82 5.23
CA THR A 261 -29.42 7.89 6.36
C THR A 261 -30.75 7.35 6.84
N LYS A 262 -31.77 8.18 6.98
CA LYS A 262 -33.14 7.76 7.34
C LYS A 262 -33.75 6.81 6.31
N GLU A 263 -33.58 7.11 5.03
CA GLU A 263 -34.07 6.23 3.96
C GLU A 263 -33.30 4.92 3.90
N ALA A 264 -31.98 4.94 4.13
CA ALA A 264 -31.15 3.75 4.23
C ALA A 264 -31.61 2.82 5.37
N ILE A 265 -31.84 3.37 6.57
CA ILE A 265 -32.35 2.64 7.72
C ILE A 265 -33.69 1.97 7.40
N LYS A 266 -34.58 2.67 6.73
CA LYS A 266 -35.88 2.14 6.30
C LYS A 266 -35.71 0.97 5.32
N ARG A 267 -34.80 1.09 4.34
CA ARG A 267 -34.48 0.02 3.37
C ARG A 267 -33.85 -1.19 4.04
N ILE A 268 -32.93 -0.98 5.01
CA ILE A 268 -32.31 -2.06 5.78
C ILE A 268 -33.38 -2.82 6.61
N ARG A 269 -34.31 -2.13 7.24
CA ARG A 269 -35.42 -2.78 7.99
C ARG A 269 -36.30 -3.63 7.07
N ALA A 270 -36.64 -3.12 5.90
CA ALA A 270 -37.44 -3.87 4.92
C ALA A 270 -36.72 -5.13 4.42
N GLU A 271 -35.43 -5.01 4.11
CA GLU A 271 -34.60 -6.17 3.71
C GLU A 271 -34.51 -7.21 4.83
N LEU A 272 -34.31 -6.75 6.09
CA LEU A 272 -34.27 -7.65 7.24
C LEU A 272 -35.57 -8.43 7.37
N GLU A 273 -36.74 -7.77 7.33
CA GLU A 273 -38.04 -8.41 7.41
C GLU A 273 -38.23 -9.46 6.33
N ASP A 274 -37.85 -9.15 5.08
CA ASP A 274 -37.99 -10.09 3.98
C ASP A 274 -37.01 -11.27 4.11
N ARG A 275 -35.79 -11.02 4.54
CA ARG A 275 -34.80 -12.09 4.76
C ARG A 275 -35.20 -13.01 5.91
N LEU A 276 -35.75 -12.47 7.02
CA LEU A 276 -36.26 -13.26 8.14
C LEU A 276 -37.42 -14.17 7.71
N LYS A 277 -38.34 -13.71 6.84
CA LYS A 277 -39.40 -14.57 6.28
C LYS A 277 -38.79 -15.76 5.53
N VAL A 278 -37.77 -15.54 4.70
CA VAL A 278 -37.11 -16.60 3.95
C VAL A 278 -36.42 -17.60 4.89
N LEU A 279 -35.65 -17.14 5.87
CA LEU A 279 -34.93 -18.01 6.81
C LEU A 279 -35.91 -18.83 7.66
N ASN A 280 -37.03 -18.25 8.10
CA ASN A 280 -38.07 -18.96 8.83
C ASN A 280 -38.78 -20.04 7.97
N MET A 281 -39.06 -19.73 6.68
CA MET A 281 -39.62 -20.73 5.75
C MET A 281 -38.64 -21.89 5.51
N GLU A 282 -37.33 -21.62 5.49
CA GLU A 282 -36.29 -22.63 5.37
C GLU A 282 -35.99 -23.36 6.69
N ASN A 283 -36.69 -23.05 7.78
CA ASN A 283 -36.47 -23.57 9.13
C ASN A 283 -35.05 -23.30 9.69
N LYS A 284 -34.43 -22.21 9.25
CA LYS A 284 -33.14 -21.71 9.73
C LYS A 284 -33.33 -20.73 10.88
N LEU A 285 -33.80 -21.22 12.01
CA LEU A 285 -34.22 -20.36 13.13
C LEU A 285 -33.05 -19.69 13.84
N LEU A 286 -31.89 -20.36 13.92
CA LEU A 286 -30.69 -19.82 14.54
C LEU A 286 -30.11 -18.67 13.70
N GLU A 287 -30.05 -18.86 12.38
CA GLU A 287 -29.61 -17.87 11.43
C GLU A 287 -30.52 -16.64 11.43
N ALA A 288 -31.85 -16.87 11.52
CA ALA A 288 -32.82 -15.79 11.61
C ALA A 288 -32.63 -14.95 12.89
N GLN A 289 -32.51 -15.61 14.06
CA GLN A 289 -32.29 -14.93 15.34
C GLN A 289 -30.97 -14.12 15.33
N ARG A 290 -29.92 -14.72 14.84
CA ARG A 290 -28.58 -14.08 14.75
C ARG A 290 -28.62 -12.82 13.89
N LEU A 291 -29.24 -12.94 12.71
CA LEU A 291 -29.38 -11.83 11.77
C LEU A 291 -30.21 -10.69 12.35
N GLU A 292 -31.35 -11.03 12.98
CA GLU A 292 -32.26 -10.07 13.60
C GLU A 292 -31.56 -9.26 14.71
N GLN A 293 -30.90 -9.95 15.64
CA GLN A 293 -30.20 -9.31 16.75
C GLN A 293 -29.10 -8.37 16.25
N ARG A 294 -28.26 -8.84 15.32
CA ARG A 294 -27.15 -8.06 14.81
C ARG A 294 -27.64 -6.83 14.05
N THR A 295 -28.60 -7.02 13.15
CA THR A 295 -29.03 -5.91 12.28
C THR A 295 -29.80 -4.86 13.11
N ASN A 296 -30.64 -5.25 14.09
CA ASN A 296 -31.31 -4.28 14.95
C ASN A 296 -30.30 -3.47 15.79
N TYR A 297 -29.28 -4.12 16.34
CA TYR A 297 -28.22 -3.41 17.07
C TYR A 297 -27.48 -2.40 16.17
N ASP A 298 -27.10 -2.81 14.95
CA ASP A 298 -26.44 -1.91 14.01
C ASP A 298 -27.35 -0.73 13.62
N LEU A 299 -28.67 -0.95 13.48
CA LEU A 299 -29.64 0.11 13.19
C LEU A 299 -29.81 1.10 14.35
N GLU A 300 -29.86 0.63 15.59
CA GLU A 300 -29.90 1.49 16.79
C GLU A 300 -28.65 2.39 16.84
N MET A 301 -27.48 1.82 16.60
CA MET A 301 -26.22 2.59 16.56
C MET A 301 -26.23 3.64 15.43
N MET A 302 -26.76 3.31 14.26
CA MET A 302 -26.88 4.25 13.15
C MET A 302 -27.89 5.38 13.43
N GLU A 303 -29.00 5.09 14.14
CA GLU A 303 -30.02 6.08 14.52
C GLU A 303 -29.48 7.06 15.58
N GLU A 304 -28.75 6.57 16.60
CA GLU A 304 -28.29 7.37 17.73
C GLU A 304 -26.94 8.06 17.47
N MET A 305 -26.01 7.37 16.82
CA MET A 305 -24.62 7.82 16.65
C MET A 305 -24.28 8.21 15.20
N GLY A 306 -25.18 7.92 14.25
CA GLY A 306 -24.90 8.09 12.81
C GLY A 306 -23.91 7.08 12.23
N PHE A 307 -23.46 6.10 13.01
CA PHE A 307 -22.42 5.14 12.65
C PHE A 307 -22.62 3.79 13.36
N CYS A 308 -22.19 2.68 12.74
CA CYS A 308 -22.10 1.37 13.39
C CYS A 308 -20.82 0.63 12.97
N SER A 309 -20.38 -0.35 13.76
CA SER A 309 -19.25 -1.20 13.40
C SER A 309 -19.58 -2.06 12.18
N GLY A 310 -18.76 -1.95 11.11
CA GLY A 310 -19.02 -2.64 9.85
C GLY A 310 -20.05 -1.94 8.96
N ILE A 311 -20.22 -0.62 9.11
CA ILE A 311 -21.15 0.21 8.33
C ILE A 311 -21.00 0.01 6.82
N GLU A 312 -19.82 -0.36 6.36
CA GLU A 312 -19.52 -0.67 4.96
C GLU A 312 -20.40 -1.82 4.41
N ASN A 313 -20.90 -2.73 5.25
CA ASN A 313 -21.81 -3.81 4.82
C ASN A 313 -23.20 -3.28 4.41
N TYR A 314 -23.53 -2.07 4.80
CA TYR A 314 -24.75 -1.38 4.44
C TYR A 314 -24.54 -0.32 3.34
N SER A 315 -23.37 -0.33 2.69
CA SER A 315 -22.98 0.69 1.67
C SER A 315 -23.97 0.82 0.52
N LEU A 316 -24.63 -0.26 0.11
CA LEU A 316 -25.68 -0.23 -0.91
C LEU A 316 -26.84 0.69 -0.50
N HIS A 317 -27.31 0.53 0.74
CA HIS A 317 -28.43 1.30 1.28
C HIS A 317 -28.02 2.76 1.55
N LEU A 318 -26.83 2.98 2.12
CA LEU A 318 -26.31 4.32 2.41
C LEU A 318 -26.11 5.16 1.15
N THR A 319 -25.76 4.53 0.04
CA THR A 319 -25.60 5.20 -1.26
C THR A 319 -26.88 5.16 -2.11
N LEU A 320 -27.97 4.58 -1.60
CA LEU A 320 -29.27 4.39 -2.26
C LEU A 320 -29.18 3.73 -3.64
N ARG A 321 -28.16 2.89 -3.84
CA ARG A 321 -27.95 2.14 -5.09
C ARG A 321 -28.94 0.98 -5.21
N GLU A 322 -29.06 0.47 -6.45
CA GLU A 322 -29.81 -0.76 -6.71
C GLU A 322 -28.94 -2.00 -6.45
N PRO A 323 -29.53 -3.12 -5.97
CA PRO A 323 -28.80 -4.37 -5.79
C PRO A 323 -28.05 -4.82 -7.05
N GLY A 324 -26.79 -5.25 -6.87
CA GLY A 324 -25.92 -5.67 -7.97
C GLY A 324 -25.27 -4.54 -8.78
N SER A 325 -25.59 -3.28 -8.49
CA SER A 325 -24.96 -2.13 -9.16
C SER A 325 -23.47 -2.03 -8.83
N THR A 326 -22.73 -1.38 -9.73
CA THR A 326 -21.29 -1.15 -9.54
C THR A 326 -21.04 -0.25 -8.32
N PRO A 327 -20.19 -0.64 -7.36
CA PRO A 327 -19.86 0.19 -6.22
C PRO A 327 -19.02 1.41 -6.61
N TYR A 328 -19.14 2.48 -5.84
CA TYR A 328 -18.21 3.60 -5.92
C TYR A 328 -16.85 3.19 -5.35
N THR A 329 -15.79 3.64 -5.99
CA THR A 329 -14.40 3.31 -5.66
C THR A 329 -13.53 4.55 -5.80
N LEU A 330 -12.23 4.47 -5.53
CA LEU A 330 -11.32 5.59 -5.76
C LEU A 330 -11.34 6.07 -7.22
N LEU A 331 -11.59 5.17 -8.18
CA LEU A 331 -11.64 5.50 -9.60
C LEU A 331 -12.75 6.52 -9.93
N ASP A 332 -13.82 6.54 -9.15
CA ASP A 332 -14.95 7.47 -9.33
C ASP A 332 -14.67 8.88 -8.81
N TYR A 333 -13.60 9.08 -8.06
CA TYR A 333 -13.16 10.39 -7.57
C TYR A 333 -12.30 11.14 -8.59
N PHE A 334 -11.73 10.42 -9.57
CA PHE A 334 -10.98 11.02 -10.67
C PHE A 334 -11.92 11.80 -11.62
N PRO A 335 -11.44 12.84 -12.31
CA PRO A 335 -12.17 13.45 -13.41
C PRO A 335 -12.30 12.48 -14.60
N ASP A 336 -13.10 12.82 -15.61
CA ASP A 336 -13.29 11.96 -16.78
C ASP A 336 -11.99 11.72 -17.55
N ASP A 337 -11.13 12.73 -17.64
CA ASP A 337 -9.83 12.64 -18.32
C ASP A 337 -8.68 12.41 -17.31
N TRP A 338 -8.34 11.17 -17.12
CA TRP A 338 -7.28 10.72 -16.21
C TRP A 338 -6.47 9.58 -16.80
N LEU A 339 -5.28 9.35 -16.25
CA LEU A 339 -4.35 8.30 -16.68
C LEU A 339 -4.20 7.22 -15.60
N LEU A 340 -4.34 5.95 -16.00
CA LEU A 340 -3.93 4.81 -15.20
C LEU A 340 -2.54 4.33 -15.61
N VAL A 341 -1.65 4.13 -14.67
CA VAL A 341 -0.38 3.42 -14.85
C VAL A 341 -0.42 2.16 -14.02
N VAL A 342 -0.31 1.00 -14.63
CA VAL A 342 -0.31 -0.29 -13.93
C VAL A 342 1.12 -0.82 -13.87
N ASP A 343 1.74 -0.72 -12.72
CA ASP A 343 3.10 -1.25 -12.53
C ASP A 343 3.06 -2.76 -12.29
N GLU A 344 4.09 -3.46 -12.79
CA GLU A 344 4.16 -4.92 -12.83
C GLU A 344 2.82 -5.54 -13.28
N SER A 345 2.28 -5.05 -14.39
CA SER A 345 0.91 -5.31 -14.86
C SER A 345 0.58 -6.80 -15.00
N HIS A 346 1.56 -7.62 -15.36
CA HIS A 346 1.44 -9.08 -15.45
C HIS A 346 1.09 -9.78 -14.12
N VAL A 347 1.28 -9.11 -12.98
CA VAL A 347 0.84 -9.56 -11.64
C VAL A 347 -0.38 -8.78 -11.19
N THR A 348 -0.37 -7.46 -11.41
CA THR A 348 -1.40 -6.54 -10.91
C THR A 348 -2.76 -6.78 -11.55
N LEU A 349 -2.84 -6.97 -12.87
CA LEU A 349 -4.12 -7.22 -13.55
C LEU A 349 -4.77 -8.56 -13.16
N PRO A 350 -4.03 -9.70 -13.10
CA PRO A 350 -4.57 -10.94 -12.55
C PRO A 350 -5.05 -10.82 -11.11
N GLN A 351 -4.38 -10.01 -10.27
CA GLN A 351 -4.80 -9.74 -8.91
C GLN A 351 -6.13 -8.99 -8.88
N VAL A 352 -6.28 -7.91 -9.65
CA VAL A 352 -7.56 -7.18 -9.80
C VAL A 352 -8.68 -8.14 -10.21
N ARG A 353 -8.41 -9.04 -11.17
CA ARG A 353 -9.39 -10.03 -11.64
C ARG A 353 -9.80 -11.05 -10.55
N GLY A 354 -8.85 -11.44 -9.70
CA GLY A 354 -9.08 -12.44 -8.65
C GLY A 354 -9.83 -11.93 -7.42
N MET A 355 -9.76 -10.63 -7.11
CA MET A 355 -10.28 -10.05 -5.86
C MET A 355 -11.79 -10.23 -5.70
N PHE A 356 -12.57 -10.01 -6.74
CA PHE A 356 -14.03 -10.11 -6.71
C PHE A 356 -14.54 -11.50 -6.27
N ASN A 357 -14.02 -12.56 -6.86
CA ASN A 357 -14.48 -13.92 -6.60
C ASN A 357 -14.14 -14.38 -5.17
N GLY A 358 -12.98 -14.02 -4.66
CA GLY A 358 -12.55 -14.34 -3.30
C GLY A 358 -13.40 -13.66 -2.25
N ASP A 359 -13.68 -12.36 -2.40
CA ASP A 359 -14.55 -11.60 -1.49
C ASP A 359 -15.99 -12.13 -1.50
N ARG A 360 -16.54 -12.37 -2.69
CA ARG A 360 -17.90 -12.91 -2.86
C ARG A 360 -18.08 -14.27 -2.20
N ALA A 361 -17.15 -15.20 -2.40
CA ALA A 361 -17.26 -16.54 -1.80
C ALA A 361 -17.30 -16.49 -0.27
N ARG A 362 -16.44 -15.67 0.34
CA ARG A 362 -16.40 -15.46 1.80
C ARG A 362 -17.70 -14.86 2.32
N LYS A 363 -18.18 -13.78 1.71
CA LYS A 363 -19.42 -13.08 2.13
C LYS A 363 -20.68 -13.89 1.90
N GLN A 364 -20.72 -14.71 0.85
CA GLN A 364 -21.86 -15.60 0.61
C GLN A 364 -22.10 -16.53 1.79
N VAL A 365 -21.04 -17.09 2.38
CA VAL A 365 -21.15 -17.92 3.58
C VAL A 365 -21.72 -17.12 4.76
N LEU A 366 -21.27 -15.88 4.98
CA LEU A 366 -21.81 -15.03 6.04
C LEU A 366 -23.31 -14.73 5.87
N VAL A 367 -23.75 -14.53 4.62
CA VAL A 367 -25.17 -14.31 4.29
C VAL A 367 -26.00 -15.59 4.49
N ASP A 368 -25.49 -16.74 4.04
CA ASP A 368 -26.21 -18.02 4.09
C ASP A 368 -26.41 -18.50 5.53
N TYR A 369 -25.50 -18.14 6.44
CA TYR A 369 -25.54 -18.50 7.86
C TYR A 369 -26.01 -17.36 8.78
N GLY A 370 -26.65 -16.31 8.24
CA GLY A 370 -27.33 -15.27 9.00
C GLY A 370 -26.43 -14.30 9.77
N PHE A 371 -25.16 -14.15 9.36
CA PHE A 371 -24.26 -13.14 9.94
C PHE A 371 -24.41 -11.77 9.28
N ARG A 372 -24.81 -11.72 8.00
CA ARG A 372 -24.99 -10.49 7.25
C ARG A 372 -26.22 -10.55 6.35
N LEU A 373 -26.80 -9.37 6.05
CA LEU A 373 -27.85 -9.22 5.06
C LEU A 373 -27.34 -9.53 3.64
N PRO A 374 -28.22 -9.97 2.70
CA PRO A 374 -27.85 -10.22 1.31
C PRO A 374 -27.11 -9.08 0.63
N THR A 375 -27.49 -7.82 0.90
CA THR A 375 -26.86 -6.63 0.32
C THR A 375 -25.42 -6.37 0.79
N ALA A 376 -24.94 -7.08 1.82
CA ALA A 376 -23.51 -7.08 2.19
C ALA A 376 -22.63 -7.61 1.05
N LEU A 377 -23.17 -8.40 0.11
CA LEU A 377 -22.51 -8.84 -1.12
C LEU A 377 -22.18 -7.67 -2.07
N ASP A 378 -22.90 -6.56 -1.97
CA ASP A 378 -22.70 -5.37 -2.79
C ASP A 378 -21.61 -4.41 -2.24
N ASN A 379 -21.14 -4.64 -1.01
CA ASN A 379 -19.88 -4.08 -0.52
C ASN A 379 -18.72 -4.96 -1.01
N ARG A 380 -18.27 -4.76 -2.20
CA ARG A 380 -17.34 -5.62 -2.91
C ARG A 380 -16.33 -4.83 -3.74
N PRO A 381 -15.18 -5.42 -4.09
CA PRO A 381 -14.34 -4.84 -5.11
C PRO A 381 -15.04 -4.86 -6.47
N LEU A 382 -14.57 -4.03 -7.39
CA LEU A 382 -14.98 -4.11 -8.79
C LEU A 382 -14.65 -5.50 -9.36
N ASN A 383 -15.54 -6.03 -10.20
CA ASN A 383 -15.12 -7.09 -11.10
C ASN A 383 -14.28 -6.52 -12.25
N PHE A 384 -13.63 -7.37 -13.02
CA PHE A 384 -12.69 -6.91 -14.04
C PHE A 384 -13.34 -6.10 -15.17
N GLU A 385 -14.56 -6.44 -15.57
CA GLU A 385 -15.30 -5.69 -16.59
C GLU A 385 -15.71 -4.29 -16.08
N GLU A 386 -16.13 -4.19 -14.83
CA GLU A 386 -16.45 -2.91 -14.20
C GLU A 386 -15.20 -2.03 -14.07
N PHE A 387 -14.07 -2.64 -13.68
CA PHE A 387 -12.78 -1.95 -13.65
C PHE A 387 -12.42 -1.42 -15.03
N GLU A 388 -12.48 -2.24 -16.07
CA GLU A 388 -12.13 -1.87 -17.45
C GLU A 388 -13.04 -0.75 -18.01
N LYS A 389 -14.34 -0.76 -17.66
CA LYS A 389 -15.30 0.30 -18.06
C LYS A 389 -15.00 1.65 -17.45
N LYS A 390 -14.38 1.70 -16.25
CA LYS A 390 -14.01 2.95 -15.56
C LYS A 390 -12.69 3.53 -16.08
N LEU A 391 -11.92 2.81 -16.88
CA LEU A 391 -10.65 3.28 -17.42
C LEU A 391 -10.85 4.22 -18.61
N ASN A 392 -10.22 5.39 -18.53
CA ASN A 392 -10.10 6.29 -19.67
C ASN A 392 -8.90 5.87 -20.54
N GLN A 393 -7.68 6.09 -20.09
CA GLN A 393 -6.45 5.66 -20.75
C GLN A 393 -5.53 4.93 -19.77
N ALA A 394 -4.79 3.93 -20.24
CA ALA A 394 -3.89 3.17 -19.40
C ALA A 394 -2.55 2.85 -20.07
N ILE A 395 -1.47 2.93 -19.28
CA ILE A 395 -0.16 2.39 -19.61
C ILE A 395 0.14 1.21 -18.71
N PHE A 396 0.36 0.05 -19.31
CA PHE A 396 0.80 -1.16 -18.64
C PHE A 396 2.32 -1.22 -18.62
N VAL A 397 2.91 -1.31 -17.45
CA VAL A 397 4.37 -1.33 -17.26
C VAL A 397 4.79 -2.71 -16.80
N SER A 398 5.64 -3.38 -17.56
CA SER A 398 6.12 -4.71 -17.19
C SER A 398 7.41 -5.07 -17.93
N ALA A 399 8.26 -5.88 -17.30
CA ALA A 399 9.37 -6.55 -17.97
C ALA A 399 8.93 -7.83 -18.73
N THR A 400 7.76 -8.35 -18.37
CA THR A 400 7.17 -9.62 -18.88
C THR A 400 5.66 -9.48 -19.03
N PRO A 401 5.14 -8.66 -19.96
CA PRO A 401 3.70 -8.41 -20.10
C PRO A 401 2.87 -9.70 -20.19
N GLY A 402 1.63 -9.64 -19.70
CA GLY A 402 0.65 -10.70 -19.79
C GLY A 402 -0.04 -10.75 -21.16
N ASP A 403 -0.93 -11.74 -21.33
CA ASP A 403 -1.66 -11.88 -22.58
C ASP A 403 -2.64 -10.72 -22.79
N PHE A 404 -3.27 -10.24 -21.71
CA PHE A 404 -4.19 -9.10 -21.78
C PHE A 404 -3.50 -7.84 -22.32
N GLU A 405 -2.32 -7.50 -21.80
CA GLU A 405 -1.56 -6.33 -22.24
C GLU A 405 -1.14 -6.45 -23.71
N LEU A 406 -0.68 -7.65 -24.12
CA LEU A 406 -0.23 -7.90 -25.49
C LEU A 406 -1.37 -7.89 -26.52
N GLU A 407 -2.57 -8.35 -26.12
CA GLU A 407 -3.73 -8.43 -27.00
C GLU A 407 -4.49 -7.10 -27.14
N HIS A 408 -4.49 -6.27 -26.09
CA HIS A 408 -5.33 -5.06 -26.03
C HIS A 408 -4.54 -3.75 -26.25
N SER A 409 -3.21 -3.76 -26.12
CA SER A 409 -2.41 -2.55 -26.36
C SER A 409 -2.33 -2.24 -27.84
N THR A 410 -2.63 -1.00 -28.20
CA THR A 410 -2.45 -0.46 -29.56
C THR A 410 -0.96 -0.34 -29.90
N LYS A 411 -0.12 -0.12 -28.88
CA LYS A 411 1.32 0.01 -29.00
C LYS A 411 2.05 -0.68 -27.87
N ILE A 412 3.15 -1.35 -28.19
CA ILE A 412 4.09 -1.95 -27.24
C ILE A 412 5.43 -1.29 -27.50
N THR A 413 5.90 -0.47 -26.53
CA THR A 413 7.17 0.23 -26.63
C THR A 413 8.20 -0.45 -25.74
N GLU A 414 9.35 -0.83 -26.32
CA GLU A 414 10.43 -1.49 -25.58
C GLU A 414 11.36 -0.45 -24.91
N GLN A 415 11.78 -0.76 -23.69
CA GLN A 415 12.80 -0.01 -22.95
C GLN A 415 13.79 -1.00 -22.35
N ILE A 416 14.84 -1.31 -23.08
CA ILE A 416 15.84 -2.34 -22.76
C ILE A 416 17.11 -1.70 -22.21
N ILE A 417 17.52 -0.56 -22.77
CA ILE A 417 18.76 0.11 -22.43
C ILE A 417 18.73 0.64 -20.99
N ARG A 418 19.72 0.22 -20.20
CA ARG A 418 20.01 0.79 -18.88
C ARG A 418 20.99 1.95 -19.00
N PRO A 419 20.65 3.14 -18.54
CA PRO A 419 21.57 4.30 -18.59
C PRO A 419 22.92 4.06 -17.87
N THR A 420 22.95 3.12 -16.92
CA THR A 420 24.15 2.71 -16.18
C THR A 420 25.08 1.80 -16.96
N GLY A 421 24.68 1.35 -18.14
CA GLY A 421 25.42 0.39 -18.97
C GLY A 421 25.37 -1.05 -18.47
N LEU A 422 24.65 -1.35 -17.39
CA LEU A 422 24.57 -2.70 -16.81
C LEU A 422 23.96 -3.70 -17.78
N LEU A 423 24.67 -4.81 -17.98
CA LEU A 423 24.25 -5.90 -18.84
C LEU A 423 23.29 -6.85 -18.12
N ASP A 424 22.42 -7.52 -18.88
CA ASP A 424 21.75 -8.70 -18.36
C ASP A 424 22.77 -9.79 -18.00
N PRO A 425 22.51 -10.60 -16.95
CA PRO A 425 23.51 -11.54 -16.43
C PRO A 425 23.84 -12.67 -17.41
N ILE A 426 25.02 -13.21 -17.28
CA ILE A 426 25.39 -14.45 -17.97
C ILE A 426 24.68 -15.61 -17.31
N ILE A 427 24.11 -16.52 -18.11
CA ILE A 427 23.42 -17.71 -17.64
C ILE A 427 24.26 -18.93 -17.88
N ASP A 428 24.62 -19.64 -16.80
CA ASP A 428 25.27 -20.96 -16.85
C ASP A 428 24.24 -22.04 -16.57
N ILE A 429 24.26 -23.11 -17.37
CA ILE A 429 23.42 -24.28 -17.14
C ILE A 429 24.31 -25.41 -16.61
N ARG A 430 23.94 -25.99 -15.49
CA ARG A 430 24.70 -27.06 -14.84
C ARG A 430 23.79 -28.24 -14.50
N PRO A 431 24.31 -29.47 -14.43
CA PRO A 431 23.52 -30.66 -14.10
C PRO A 431 22.94 -30.57 -12.68
N VAL A 432 21.78 -31.22 -12.48
CA VAL A 432 21.11 -31.29 -11.16
C VAL A 432 21.91 -32.14 -10.17
N SER A 433 22.68 -33.14 -10.64
CA SER A 433 23.55 -33.90 -9.81
C SER A 433 24.57 -32.98 -9.12
N ASP A 434 24.69 -33.11 -7.81
CA ASP A 434 25.60 -32.35 -6.95
C ASP A 434 25.31 -30.81 -6.90
N GLN A 435 24.11 -30.36 -7.30
CA GLN A 435 23.73 -28.94 -7.32
C GLN A 435 23.95 -28.23 -5.98
N VAL A 436 23.72 -28.91 -4.84
CA VAL A 436 23.92 -28.35 -3.50
C VAL A 436 25.41 -28.11 -3.20
N PHE A 437 26.26 -29.06 -3.55
CA PHE A 437 27.70 -28.94 -3.37
C PHE A 437 28.32 -27.86 -4.28
N ASP A 438 27.88 -27.82 -5.55
CA ASP A 438 28.36 -26.84 -6.51
C ASP A 438 27.95 -25.42 -6.13
N ILE A 439 26.68 -25.20 -5.73
CA ILE A 439 26.24 -23.87 -5.31
C ILE A 439 26.90 -23.40 -4.02
N THR A 440 27.21 -24.33 -3.09
CA THR A 440 27.97 -23.99 -1.87
C THR A 440 29.33 -23.39 -2.23
N LYS A 441 30.09 -24.05 -3.12
CA LYS A 441 31.39 -23.56 -3.56
C LYS A 441 31.32 -22.24 -4.34
N GLU A 442 30.28 -22.07 -5.18
CA GLU A 442 30.11 -20.82 -5.90
C GLU A 442 29.74 -19.68 -4.95
N ALA A 443 28.87 -19.96 -3.94
CA ALA A 443 28.51 -18.98 -2.92
C ALA A 443 29.73 -18.52 -2.11
N GLU A 444 30.60 -19.42 -1.69
CA GLU A 444 31.86 -19.07 -0.99
C GLU A 444 32.74 -18.09 -1.79
N LYS A 445 32.82 -18.30 -3.12
CA LYS A 445 33.59 -17.39 -4.00
C LYS A 445 32.99 -16.00 -4.09
N ILE A 446 31.65 -15.89 -4.06
CA ILE A 446 30.92 -14.64 -4.11
C ILE A 446 31.03 -13.90 -2.78
N ILE A 447 30.84 -14.63 -1.68
CA ILE A 447 30.94 -14.07 -0.31
C ILE A 447 32.35 -13.53 -0.06
N ALA A 448 33.38 -14.22 -0.54
CA ALA A 448 34.78 -13.75 -0.44
C ALA A 448 35.02 -12.41 -1.14
N LYS A 449 34.17 -12.00 -2.09
CA LYS A 449 34.18 -10.69 -2.74
C LYS A 449 33.33 -9.64 -2.04
N GLY A 450 32.65 -10.01 -0.94
CA GLY A 450 31.71 -9.13 -0.24
C GLY A 450 30.35 -8.98 -0.92
N GLU A 451 30.03 -9.81 -1.92
CA GLU A 451 28.78 -9.80 -2.66
C GLU A 451 27.76 -10.80 -2.08
N ARG A 452 26.51 -10.75 -2.52
CA ARG A 452 25.40 -11.54 -1.98
C ARG A 452 24.88 -12.56 -2.99
N VAL A 453 24.27 -13.62 -2.46
CA VAL A 453 23.73 -14.76 -3.24
C VAL A 453 22.25 -14.94 -2.96
N LEU A 454 21.48 -15.15 -4.03
CA LEU A 454 20.07 -15.56 -3.95
C LEU A 454 19.94 -16.99 -4.48
N ILE A 455 19.21 -17.85 -3.76
CA ILE A 455 18.96 -19.24 -4.17
C ILE A 455 17.44 -19.48 -4.20
N THR A 456 16.90 -19.94 -5.35
CA THR A 456 15.50 -20.29 -5.46
C THR A 456 15.29 -21.80 -5.46
N THR A 457 14.34 -22.24 -4.63
CA THR A 457 13.92 -23.64 -4.50
C THR A 457 12.47 -23.84 -4.96
N LEU A 458 12.02 -25.09 -5.08
CA LEU A 458 10.63 -25.39 -5.48
C LEU A 458 9.66 -25.52 -4.30
N THR A 459 10.16 -25.88 -3.13
CA THR A 459 9.31 -26.13 -1.95
C THR A 459 9.86 -25.50 -0.69
N LYS A 460 8.97 -25.21 0.28
CA LYS A 460 9.32 -24.69 1.61
C LYS A 460 10.28 -25.63 2.33
N LYS A 461 9.99 -26.93 2.32
CA LYS A 461 10.83 -27.94 2.95
C LYS A 461 12.25 -27.97 2.37
N MET A 462 12.38 -27.80 1.03
CA MET A 462 13.70 -27.75 0.39
C MET A 462 14.46 -26.48 0.80
N ALA A 463 13.80 -25.34 0.90
CA ALA A 463 14.40 -24.09 1.37
C ALA A 463 14.92 -24.22 2.81
N GLU A 464 14.10 -24.76 3.71
CA GLU A 464 14.44 -25.00 5.12
C GLU A 464 15.62 -25.97 5.25
N SER A 465 15.56 -27.09 4.54
CA SER A 465 16.65 -28.13 4.60
C SER A 465 17.98 -27.58 4.05
N LEU A 466 17.91 -26.80 2.94
CA LEU A 466 19.11 -26.19 2.37
C LEU A 466 19.69 -25.11 3.29
N THR A 467 18.84 -24.34 3.93
CA THR A 467 19.26 -23.32 4.91
C THR A 467 19.99 -23.96 6.09
N ALA A 468 19.42 -25.03 6.66
CA ALA A 468 20.04 -25.78 7.75
C ALA A 468 21.41 -26.33 7.32
N TYR A 469 21.47 -26.99 6.16
CA TYR A 469 22.73 -27.56 5.64
C TYR A 469 23.82 -26.49 5.44
N LEU A 470 23.49 -25.33 4.86
CA LEU A 470 24.46 -24.26 4.64
C LEU A 470 24.89 -23.58 5.95
N LYS A 471 24.00 -23.43 6.93
CA LYS A 471 24.34 -22.95 8.29
C LYS A 471 25.28 -23.91 9.00
N GLU A 472 25.07 -25.24 8.91
CA GLU A 472 25.97 -26.28 9.45
C GLU A 472 27.39 -26.22 8.81
N ASN A 473 27.47 -25.79 7.55
CA ASN A 473 28.75 -25.56 6.86
C ASN A 473 29.38 -24.20 7.17
N GLY A 474 28.85 -23.44 8.14
CA GLY A 474 29.43 -22.17 8.60
C GLY A 474 29.09 -20.96 7.76
N LEU A 475 28.14 -21.05 6.83
CA LEU A 475 27.70 -19.92 6.01
C LEU A 475 26.57 -19.14 6.69
N LYS A 476 26.58 -17.81 6.53
CA LYS A 476 25.52 -16.93 7.03
C LYS A 476 24.36 -16.91 6.05
N VAL A 477 23.32 -17.67 6.36
CA VAL A 477 22.18 -17.91 5.46
C VAL A 477 20.87 -17.59 6.18
N GLU A 478 19.93 -17.00 5.46
CA GLU A 478 18.55 -16.85 5.89
C GLU A 478 17.59 -17.36 4.81
N TYR A 479 16.36 -17.75 5.20
CA TYR A 479 15.35 -18.15 4.23
C TYR A 479 14.10 -17.31 4.36
N LEU A 480 13.34 -17.24 3.29
CA LEU A 480 12.13 -16.42 3.18
C LEU A 480 11.01 -17.25 2.54
N HIS A 481 9.83 -17.27 3.18
CA HIS A 481 8.65 -17.98 2.69
C HIS A 481 7.37 -17.14 2.85
N SER A 482 6.24 -17.68 2.36
CA SER A 482 4.94 -16.97 2.31
C SER A 482 4.39 -16.57 3.67
N ASP A 483 4.75 -17.29 4.74
CA ASP A 483 4.16 -17.13 6.07
C ASP A 483 4.87 -16.03 6.90
N ILE A 484 6.01 -15.50 6.40
CA ILE A 484 6.72 -14.39 7.03
C ILE A 484 5.95 -13.09 6.83
N LYS A 485 5.72 -12.35 7.92
CA LYS A 485 5.00 -11.08 7.91
C LYS A 485 5.76 -10.02 7.09
N THR A 486 5.02 -9.06 6.56
CA THR A 486 5.59 -8.02 5.66
C THR A 486 6.71 -7.21 6.30
N LEU A 487 6.60 -6.87 7.58
CA LEU A 487 7.64 -6.13 8.31
C LEU A 487 8.92 -6.94 8.46
N GLU A 488 8.81 -8.16 8.94
CA GLU A 488 9.93 -9.12 9.09
C GLU A 488 10.63 -9.39 7.74
N ARG A 489 9.84 -9.49 6.66
CA ARG A 489 10.40 -9.62 5.31
C ARG A 489 11.26 -8.43 4.91
N THR A 490 10.82 -7.20 5.22
CA THR A 490 11.58 -5.98 4.93
C THR A 490 12.88 -5.95 5.71
N GLU A 491 12.84 -6.39 6.95
CA GLU A 491 14.02 -6.47 7.81
C GLU A 491 15.02 -7.54 7.32
N ILE A 492 14.56 -8.72 6.90
CA ILE A 492 15.40 -9.76 6.30
C ILE A 492 16.15 -9.20 5.07
N ILE A 493 15.46 -8.48 4.20
CA ILE A 493 16.07 -7.86 3.01
C ILE A 493 17.10 -6.80 3.41
N ARG A 494 16.77 -5.94 4.37
CA ARG A 494 17.70 -4.94 4.92
C ARG A 494 18.95 -5.62 5.50
N ASN A 495 18.77 -6.68 6.27
CA ASN A 495 19.86 -7.43 6.90
C ASN A 495 20.75 -8.12 5.86
N LEU A 496 20.21 -8.62 4.74
CA LEU A 496 20.99 -9.10 3.60
C LEU A 496 21.87 -7.98 3.01
N ARG A 497 21.29 -6.82 2.78
CA ARG A 497 22.02 -5.66 2.26
C ARG A 497 23.12 -5.18 3.20
N LEU A 498 22.85 -5.16 4.51
CA LEU A 498 23.82 -4.80 5.55
C LEU A 498 24.90 -5.88 5.76
N GLY A 499 24.76 -7.07 5.18
CA GLY A 499 25.72 -8.18 5.32
C GLY A 499 25.66 -8.91 6.65
N LYS A 500 24.54 -8.83 7.39
CA LYS A 500 24.33 -9.68 8.56
C LYS A 500 24.29 -11.16 8.17
N PHE A 501 23.83 -11.45 6.96
CA PHE A 501 23.97 -12.74 6.28
C PHE A 501 24.27 -12.52 4.79
N ASP A 502 24.77 -13.57 4.10
CA ASP A 502 25.33 -13.44 2.76
C ASP A 502 24.48 -14.16 1.71
N ILE A 503 23.66 -15.13 2.13
CA ILE A 503 22.82 -15.96 1.26
C ILE A 503 21.37 -15.85 1.72
N LEU A 504 20.48 -15.59 0.76
CA LEU A 504 19.04 -15.64 0.97
C LEU A 504 18.43 -16.76 0.12
N ILE A 505 17.68 -17.67 0.76
CA ILE A 505 17.03 -18.80 0.10
C ILE A 505 15.52 -18.61 0.11
N GLY A 506 14.83 -19.01 -0.95
CA GLY A 506 13.37 -19.03 -0.94
C GLY A 506 12.71 -19.59 -2.19
N ILE A 507 11.38 -19.74 -2.12
CA ILE A 507 10.58 -20.34 -3.19
C ILE A 507 10.19 -19.29 -4.22
N ASN A 508 9.61 -18.19 -3.77
CA ASN A 508 9.00 -17.13 -4.57
C ASN A 508 9.53 -15.75 -4.18
N LEU A 509 10.71 -15.73 -3.61
CA LEU A 509 11.38 -14.58 -3.04
C LEU A 509 11.38 -13.34 -3.93
N LEU A 510 11.29 -13.60 -5.23
CA LEU A 510 11.87 -12.71 -6.21
C LEU A 510 10.82 -12.12 -7.14
N ARG A 511 9.52 -12.35 -6.87
CA ARG A 511 8.45 -11.80 -7.70
C ARG A 511 8.26 -10.30 -7.55
N GLU A 512 8.59 -9.73 -6.37
CA GLU A 512 8.06 -8.41 -6.03
C GLU A 512 9.14 -7.46 -5.54
N GLY A 513 9.48 -6.47 -6.37
CA GLY A 513 10.07 -5.20 -5.94
C GLY A 513 11.44 -5.22 -5.22
N LEU A 514 12.13 -6.36 -5.13
CA LEU A 514 13.44 -6.43 -4.46
C LEU A 514 14.52 -5.75 -5.30
N ASP A 515 15.01 -4.66 -4.80
CA ASP A 515 16.14 -3.93 -5.37
C ASP A 515 17.37 -4.15 -4.49
N ILE A 516 18.17 -5.18 -4.82
CA ILE A 516 19.35 -5.58 -4.04
C ILE A 516 20.56 -5.55 -4.98
N PRO A 517 21.21 -4.39 -5.17
CA PRO A 517 22.36 -4.27 -6.07
C PRO A 517 23.59 -5.06 -5.60
N GLU A 518 23.65 -5.46 -4.35
CA GLU A 518 24.71 -6.27 -3.76
C GLU A 518 24.69 -7.72 -4.24
N VAL A 519 23.57 -8.20 -4.85
CA VAL A 519 23.44 -9.56 -5.37
C VAL A 519 24.14 -9.69 -6.71
N SER A 520 25.16 -10.53 -6.77
CA SER A 520 25.88 -10.86 -8.00
C SER A 520 25.62 -12.28 -8.49
N LEU A 521 25.15 -13.19 -7.63
CA LEU A 521 24.80 -14.56 -8.03
C LEU A 521 23.35 -14.89 -7.69
N VAL A 522 22.63 -15.38 -8.71
CA VAL A 522 21.31 -15.99 -8.54
C VAL A 522 21.39 -17.45 -8.98
N ALA A 523 21.04 -18.36 -8.09
CA ALA A 523 20.99 -19.80 -8.38
C ALA A 523 19.53 -20.29 -8.41
N ILE A 524 19.19 -21.01 -9.46
CA ILE A 524 17.87 -21.60 -9.67
C ILE A 524 18.01 -23.12 -9.63
N LEU A 525 17.61 -23.71 -8.50
CA LEU A 525 17.65 -25.16 -8.32
C LEU A 525 16.49 -25.81 -9.06
N ASP A 526 16.71 -27.01 -9.62
CA ASP A 526 15.71 -27.77 -10.36
C ASP A 526 14.98 -26.90 -11.40
N ALA A 527 15.73 -26.19 -12.24
CA ALA A 527 15.17 -25.22 -13.20
C ALA A 527 14.36 -25.90 -14.32
N ASP A 528 14.59 -27.18 -14.57
CA ASP A 528 13.86 -28.00 -15.55
C ASP A 528 12.54 -28.60 -15.06
N LYS A 529 12.18 -28.42 -13.80
CA LYS A 529 10.89 -28.85 -13.26
C LYS A 529 9.81 -27.82 -13.64
N GLU A 530 9.23 -28.00 -14.85
CA GLU A 530 8.19 -27.10 -15.36
C GLU A 530 7.02 -26.95 -14.39
N GLY A 531 6.53 -25.72 -14.25
CA GLY A 531 5.43 -25.34 -13.38
C GLY A 531 5.34 -23.84 -13.23
N PHE A 532 4.39 -23.38 -12.42
CA PHE A 532 4.15 -21.96 -12.21
C PHE A 532 5.42 -21.17 -11.75
N LEU A 533 6.31 -21.79 -11.00
CA LEU A 533 7.55 -21.16 -10.48
C LEU A 533 8.72 -21.21 -11.48
N ARG A 534 8.59 -21.96 -12.54
CA ARG A 534 9.61 -22.19 -13.56
C ARG A 534 9.11 -21.89 -14.98
N GLY A 535 8.00 -21.14 -15.09
CA GLY A 535 7.55 -20.57 -16.35
C GLY A 535 8.51 -19.49 -16.86
N ASP A 536 8.47 -19.19 -18.15
CA ASP A 536 9.35 -18.23 -18.83
C ASP A 536 9.36 -16.85 -18.14
N LYS A 537 8.20 -16.31 -17.77
CA LYS A 537 8.08 -15.02 -17.06
C LYS A 537 8.72 -15.05 -15.67
N ALA A 538 8.50 -16.15 -14.91
CA ALA A 538 9.07 -16.31 -13.58
C ALA A 538 10.61 -16.45 -13.63
N LEU A 539 11.13 -17.17 -14.61
CA LEU A 539 12.57 -17.28 -14.84
C LEU A 539 13.19 -15.94 -15.22
N LEU A 540 12.61 -15.19 -16.17
CA LEU A 540 13.09 -13.85 -16.57
C LEU A 540 13.14 -12.87 -15.38
N GLN A 541 12.14 -12.89 -14.52
CA GLN A 541 12.14 -12.05 -13.31
C GLN A 541 13.23 -12.43 -12.32
N THR A 542 13.43 -13.73 -12.13
CA THR A 542 14.47 -14.26 -11.25
C THR A 542 15.86 -13.90 -11.77
N ILE A 543 16.11 -14.10 -13.08
CA ILE A 543 17.34 -13.72 -13.78
C ILE A 543 17.60 -12.21 -13.62
N GLY A 544 16.58 -11.39 -13.79
CA GLY A 544 16.67 -9.94 -13.70
C GLY A 544 17.13 -9.41 -12.33
N ARG A 545 17.10 -10.24 -11.26
CA ARG A 545 17.62 -9.82 -9.95
C ARG A 545 19.15 -9.67 -9.92
N ALA A 546 19.86 -10.40 -10.75
CA ALA A 546 21.31 -10.26 -10.91
C ALA A 546 21.71 -9.10 -11.87
N ALA A 547 20.78 -8.49 -12.58
CA ALA A 547 21.04 -7.46 -13.60
C ALA A 547 21.38 -6.07 -13.04
N ARG A 548 21.49 -5.91 -11.72
CA ARG A 548 21.84 -4.66 -11.03
C ARG A 548 23.30 -4.61 -10.56
N ASN A 549 23.99 -5.71 -10.72
CA ASN A 549 25.39 -5.85 -10.39
C ASN A 549 26.21 -6.04 -11.68
N ALA A 550 27.32 -5.35 -11.79
CA ALA A 550 28.21 -5.46 -12.97
C ALA A 550 28.78 -6.90 -13.12
N ASN A 551 28.91 -7.65 -12.00
CA ASN A 551 29.35 -9.03 -11.96
C ASN A 551 28.16 -10.03 -11.98
N GLY A 552 26.96 -9.57 -12.36
CA GLY A 552 25.73 -10.34 -12.33
C GLY A 552 25.82 -11.66 -13.10
N ARG A 553 25.51 -12.78 -12.44
CA ARG A 553 25.55 -14.13 -13.00
C ARG A 553 24.39 -14.96 -12.49
N VAL A 554 23.90 -15.86 -13.35
CA VAL A 554 22.84 -16.82 -12.99
C VAL A 554 23.32 -18.24 -13.26
N ILE A 555 23.06 -19.14 -12.34
CA ILE A 555 23.25 -20.58 -12.52
C ILE A 555 21.88 -21.24 -12.48
N MET A 556 21.56 -21.96 -13.56
CA MET A 556 20.38 -22.82 -13.65
C MET A 556 20.81 -24.29 -13.55
N TYR A 557 20.35 -24.98 -12.49
CA TYR A 557 20.58 -26.41 -12.38
C TYR A 557 19.46 -27.17 -13.09
N ALA A 558 19.81 -27.82 -14.18
CA ALA A 558 18.88 -28.52 -15.05
C ALA A 558 19.59 -29.64 -15.84
N ASP A 559 18.95 -30.80 -15.94
CA ASP A 559 19.43 -31.88 -16.80
C ASP A 559 18.93 -31.72 -18.24
N ASN A 560 17.78 -31.03 -18.41
CA ASN A 560 17.21 -30.75 -19.72
C ASN A 560 16.81 -29.27 -19.83
N ILE A 561 17.02 -28.66 -20.99
CA ILE A 561 16.56 -27.29 -21.26
C ILE A 561 15.10 -27.34 -21.69
N THR A 562 14.19 -26.89 -20.83
CA THR A 562 12.75 -26.80 -21.12
C THR A 562 12.43 -25.67 -22.09
N ARG A 563 11.19 -25.65 -22.60
CA ARG A 563 10.73 -24.57 -23.47
C ARG A 563 10.75 -23.23 -22.76
N SER A 564 10.35 -23.18 -21.49
CA SER A 564 10.36 -21.98 -20.65
C SER A 564 11.77 -21.46 -20.40
N MET A 565 12.71 -22.37 -20.08
CA MET A 565 14.13 -22.01 -19.94
C MET A 565 14.69 -21.43 -21.25
N ARG A 566 14.42 -22.08 -22.40
CA ARG A 566 14.90 -21.62 -23.71
C ARG A 566 14.46 -20.18 -23.98
N LYS A 567 13.16 -19.90 -23.82
CA LYS A 567 12.63 -18.54 -24.00
C LYS A 567 13.29 -17.51 -23.08
N ALA A 568 13.46 -17.84 -21.81
CA ALA A 568 14.09 -16.93 -20.83
C ALA A 568 15.56 -16.67 -21.16
N ILE A 569 16.30 -17.70 -21.57
CA ILE A 569 17.71 -17.60 -21.96
C ILE A 569 17.85 -16.75 -23.23
N ASP A 570 17.05 -17.06 -24.27
CA ASP A 570 17.12 -16.36 -25.56
C ASP A 570 16.80 -14.87 -25.39
N GLU A 571 15.76 -14.53 -24.59
CA GLU A 571 15.41 -13.13 -24.32
C GLU A 571 16.48 -12.41 -23.48
N THR A 572 17.07 -13.08 -22.50
CA THR A 572 18.16 -12.50 -21.70
C THR A 572 19.38 -12.21 -22.56
N ASN A 573 19.75 -13.13 -23.45
CA ASN A 573 20.87 -12.94 -24.37
C ASN A 573 20.58 -11.81 -25.37
N ARG A 574 19.36 -11.75 -25.96
CA ARG A 574 18.93 -10.64 -26.83
C ARG A 574 19.11 -9.29 -26.15
N ARG A 575 18.61 -9.15 -24.94
CA ARG A 575 18.73 -7.90 -24.16
C ARG A 575 20.19 -7.56 -23.89
N ARG A 576 20.98 -8.56 -23.54
CA ARG A 576 22.42 -8.39 -23.28
C ARG A 576 23.17 -7.90 -24.52
N GLU A 577 22.92 -8.46 -25.69
CA GLU A 577 23.53 -8.07 -26.97
C GLU A 577 23.18 -6.62 -27.34
N ILE A 578 21.91 -6.21 -27.20
CA ILE A 578 21.45 -4.85 -27.45
C ILE A 578 22.17 -3.86 -26.51
N GLN A 579 22.27 -4.17 -25.22
CA GLN A 579 22.95 -3.32 -24.26
C GLN A 579 24.46 -3.24 -24.53
N MET A 580 25.09 -4.34 -24.93
CA MET A 580 26.52 -4.34 -25.26
C MET A 580 26.81 -3.45 -26.47
N ALA A 581 26.01 -3.57 -27.53
CA ALA A 581 26.15 -2.74 -28.73
C ALA A 581 25.99 -1.24 -28.39
N TYR A 582 25.00 -0.90 -27.59
CA TYR A 582 24.78 0.45 -27.11
C TYR A 582 25.96 0.98 -26.28
N ASN A 583 26.52 0.15 -25.38
CA ASN A 583 27.66 0.53 -24.56
C ASN A 583 28.92 0.78 -25.41
N GLU A 584 29.18 -0.04 -26.44
CA GLU A 584 30.29 0.13 -27.36
C GLU A 584 30.14 1.43 -28.15
N GLU A 585 28.95 1.68 -28.71
CA GLU A 585 28.69 2.89 -29.50
C GLU A 585 28.87 4.17 -28.69
N HIS A 586 28.49 4.17 -27.41
CA HIS A 586 28.52 5.35 -26.55
C HIS A 586 29.72 5.39 -25.59
N GLY A 587 30.61 4.41 -25.63
CA GLY A 587 31.78 4.33 -24.75
C GLY A 587 31.43 4.18 -23.25
N ILE A 588 30.34 3.48 -22.94
CA ILE A 588 29.85 3.33 -21.57
C ILE A 588 30.45 2.09 -20.92
N THR A 589 31.04 2.26 -19.74
CA THR A 589 31.51 1.15 -18.91
C THR A 589 30.42 0.80 -17.87
N PRO A 590 29.98 -0.45 -17.81
CA PRO A 590 28.98 -0.88 -16.83
C PRO A 590 29.42 -0.61 -15.39
N GLN A 591 28.53 0.00 -14.59
CA GLN A 591 28.80 0.31 -13.18
C GLN A 591 27.66 -0.24 -12.31
N THR A 592 28.03 -0.94 -11.22
CA THR A 592 27.04 -1.41 -10.23
C THR A 592 26.32 -0.23 -9.61
N ILE A 593 25.00 -0.34 -9.47
CA ILE A 593 24.18 0.70 -8.85
C ILE A 593 24.49 0.71 -7.34
N ILE A 594 24.83 1.86 -6.80
CA ILE A 594 24.95 2.08 -5.36
C ILE A 594 23.68 2.78 -4.90
N LYS A 595 22.93 2.14 -4.00
CA LYS A 595 21.75 2.74 -3.38
C LYS A 595 21.93 2.76 -1.87
N ASP A 596 21.58 3.88 -1.25
CA ASP A 596 21.51 3.99 0.20
C ASP A 596 20.51 2.98 0.78
N ILE A 597 20.84 2.39 1.92
CA ILE A 597 19.95 1.52 2.66
C ILE A 597 19.05 2.43 3.48
N ARG A 598 17.84 2.71 2.95
CA ARG A 598 16.86 3.57 3.63
C ARG A 598 16.19 2.81 4.76
N ASP A 599 15.97 3.48 5.87
CA ASP A 599 15.16 2.96 6.96
C ASP A 599 13.69 2.90 6.53
N SER A 600 12.99 1.84 6.86
CA SER A 600 11.53 1.75 6.66
C SER A 600 10.84 2.76 7.59
N ILE A 601 9.65 3.24 7.20
CA ILE A 601 8.84 4.15 8.04
C ILE A 601 8.59 3.55 9.43
N SER A 602 8.55 2.21 9.55
CA SER A 602 8.47 1.47 10.81
C SER A 602 9.79 1.44 11.59
N ALA A 603 10.94 1.37 10.91
CA ALA A 603 12.26 1.32 11.57
C ALA A 603 12.61 2.64 12.29
N LYS A 604 12.06 3.78 11.87
CA LYS A 604 12.26 5.04 12.60
C LYS A 604 11.61 5.01 13.99
N LYS A 605 10.50 4.31 14.17
CA LYS A 605 9.88 4.14 15.51
C LYS A 605 10.67 3.17 16.40
N GLU A 606 11.25 2.10 15.81
CA GLU A 606 12.07 1.14 16.57
C GLU A 606 13.47 1.69 16.91
N VAL A 607 14.11 2.41 15.97
CA VAL A 607 15.43 3.03 16.22
C VAL A 607 15.36 4.13 17.29
N VAL A 608 14.27 4.91 17.30
CA VAL A 608 14.07 5.93 18.37
C VAL A 608 13.85 5.24 19.73
N LYS A 609 13.14 4.10 19.75
CA LYS A 609 12.95 3.33 21.00
C LYS A 609 14.23 2.63 21.47
N ASP A 610 14.99 2.02 20.55
CA ASP A 610 16.27 1.40 20.87
C ASP A 610 17.31 2.42 21.36
N ASP A 611 17.34 3.62 20.77
CA ASP A 611 18.21 4.71 21.20
C ASP A 611 17.78 5.25 22.60
N GLU A 612 16.46 5.41 22.86
CA GLU A 612 15.94 5.80 24.17
C GLU A 612 16.25 4.74 25.25
N ILE A 613 16.22 3.46 24.92
CA ILE A 613 16.58 2.36 25.84
C ILE A 613 18.08 2.32 26.07
N LEU A 614 18.90 2.50 25.04
CA LEU A 614 20.36 2.57 25.15
C LEU A 614 20.81 3.79 25.99
N GLU A 615 20.19 4.95 25.77
CA GLU A 615 20.45 6.14 26.60
C GLU A 615 20.02 5.94 28.06
N LEU A 616 18.94 5.22 28.33
CA LEU A 616 18.50 4.83 29.66
C LEU A 616 19.50 3.86 30.32
N GLU A 617 19.95 2.84 29.61
CA GLU A 617 20.93 1.88 30.11
C GLU A 617 22.30 2.52 30.38
N GLU A 618 22.79 3.40 29.50
CA GLU A 618 24.03 4.14 29.70
C GLU A 618 23.92 5.15 30.85
N SER A 619 22.79 5.85 30.95
CA SER A 619 22.58 6.84 32.01
C SER A 619 22.37 6.23 33.40
N ALA A 620 21.77 5.03 33.47
CA ALA A 620 21.47 4.33 34.71
C ALA A 620 22.49 3.21 35.06
N ASN A 621 23.46 2.95 34.19
CA ASN A 621 24.49 1.92 34.35
C ASN A 621 23.88 0.50 34.57
N ILE A 622 22.80 0.20 33.80
CA ILE A 622 22.04 -1.05 33.90
C ILE A 622 22.86 -2.21 33.34
N ASN A 623 22.95 -3.30 34.11
CA ASN A 623 23.61 -4.54 33.70
C ASN A 623 22.91 -5.74 34.35
N ASP A 624 23.31 -6.96 33.99
CA ASP A 624 22.69 -8.22 34.49
C ASP A 624 22.65 -8.34 36.00
N ASP A 625 23.50 -7.60 36.75
CA ASP A 625 23.59 -7.69 38.21
C ASP A 625 22.63 -6.73 38.92
N ASN A 626 22.17 -5.64 38.26
CA ASN A 626 21.32 -4.63 38.89
C ASN A 626 19.96 -4.40 38.19
N ILE A 627 19.64 -5.19 37.17
CA ILE A 627 18.42 -5.00 36.40
C ILE A 627 17.14 -5.19 37.20
N GLU A 628 17.10 -6.16 38.15
CA GLU A 628 15.92 -6.41 38.99
C GLU A 628 15.63 -5.22 39.93
N GLU A 629 16.67 -4.57 40.50
CA GLU A 629 16.55 -3.39 41.36
C GLU A 629 16.04 -2.19 40.55
N HIS A 630 16.53 -2.04 39.32
CA HIS A 630 16.13 -0.94 38.43
C HIS A 630 14.70 -1.13 37.88
N LEU A 631 14.28 -2.36 37.57
CA LEU A 631 12.90 -2.67 37.23
C LEU A 631 11.93 -2.34 38.36
N ALA A 632 12.31 -2.61 39.61
CA ALA A 632 11.51 -2.25 40.79
C ALA A 632 11.38 -0.73 40.95
N GLU A 633 12.45 0.05 40.69
CA GLU A 633 12.41 1.48 40.68
C GLU A 633 11.50 2.05 39.57
N LEU A 634 11.58 1.54 38.35
CA LEU A 634 10.73 1.92 37.25
C LEU A 634 9.25 1.57 37.51
N GLU A 635 8.95 0.41 38.11
CA GLU A 635 7.61 0.04 38.54
C GLU A 635 7.05 1.01 39.59
N GLN A 636 7.90 1.42 40.55
CA GLN A 636 7.50 2.41 41.56
C GLN A 636 7.20 3.78 40.93
N GLN A 637 8.03 4.22 39.98
CA GLN A 637 7.80 5.47 39.23
C GLN A 637 6.53 5.40 38.39
N MET A 638 6.26 4.28 37.77
CA MET A 638 5.04 4.04 37.00
C MET A 638 3.79 4.17 37.88
N PHE A 639 3.78 3.54 39.04
CA PHE A 639 2.66 3.67 39.99
C PHE A 639 2.52 5.10 40.54
N ALA A 640 3.63 5.78 40.83
CA ALA A 640 3.58 7.16 41.26
C ALA A 640 3.06 8.14 40.22
N ALA A 641 3.39 7.90 38.93
CA ALA A 641 2.84 8.66 37.82
C ALA A 641 1.33 8.39 37.64
N ALA A 642 0.90 7.13 37.80
CA ALA A 642 -0.52 6.75 37.71
C ALA A 642 -1.33 7.39 38.86
N GLU A 643 -0.81 7.45 40.09
CA GLU A 643 -1.45 8.12 41.25
C GLU A 643 -1.62 9.63 41.01
N LYS A 644 -0.70 10.25 40.25
CA LYS A 644 -0.78 11.67 39.87
C LYS A 644 -1.62 11.94 38.64
N PHE A 645 -2.26 10.91 38.07
CA PHE A 645 -3.01 10.97 36.82
C PHE A 645 -2.17 11.32 35.57
N GLU A 646 -0.85 11.11 35.63
CA GLU A 646 0.09 11.29 34.53
C GLU A 646 0.13 10.00 33.67
N PHE A 647 -1.00 9.64 33.06
CA PHE A 647 -1.21 8.34 32.41
C PHE A 647 -0.29 8.09 31.20
N GLU A 648 0.13 9.13 30.47
CA GLU A 648 1.10 8.98 29.37
C GLU A 648 2.48 8.58 29.89
N GLN A 649 2.91 9.18 30.99
CA GLN A 649 4.18 8.84 31.62
C GLN A 649 4.14 7.45 32.26
N ALA A 650 3.02 7.07 32.86
CA ALA A 650 2.81 5.73 33.40
C ALA A 650 2.79 4.67 32.26
N ALA A 651 2.19 4.98 31.11
CA ALA A 651 2.19 4.10 29.96
C ALA A 651 3.60 3.93 29.36
N LYS A 652 4.36 5.00 29.20
CA LYS A 652 5.76 4.92 28.74
C LYS A 652 6.62 4.06 29.67
N LEU A 653 6.54 4.27 30.97
CA LEU A 653 7.28 3.49 31.96
C LEU A 653 6.89 2.01 31.93
N ARG A 654 5.59 1.68 31.77
CA ARG A 654 5.11 0.30 31.60
C ARG A 654 5.72 -0.35 30.37
N ASP A 655 5.72 0.35 29.24
CA ASP A 655 6.24 -0.17 27.99
C ASP A 655 7.77 -0.38 28.06
N THR A 656 8.51 0.56 28.69
CA THR A 656 9.95 0.41 28.98
C THR A 656 10.24 -0.79 29.89
N ILE A 657 9.44 -0.99 30.94
CA ILE A 657 9.57 -2.16 31.85
C ILE A 657 9.36 -3.46 31.08
N ALA A 658 8.35 -3.53 30.21
CA ALA A 658 8.06 -4.71 29.40
C ALA A 658 9.21 -5.04 28.46
N GLU A 659 9.78 -4.05 27.78
CA GLU A 659 10.90 -4.19 26.85
C GLU A 659 12.20 -4.61 27.56
N LEU A 660 12.49 -4.04 28.73
CA LEU A 660 13.64 -4.47 29.55
C LEU A 660 13.48 -5.90 30.06
N LYS A 661 12.28 -6.30 30.52
CA LYS A 661 12.00 -7.69 30.91
C LYS A 661 12.21 -8.66 29.74
N GLU A 662 11.76 -8.31 28.54
CA GLU A 662 11.97 -9.14 27.34
C GLU A 662 13.47 -9.25 26.97
N LYS A 663 14.19 -8.13 26.99
CA LYS A 663 15.63 -8.07 26.67
C LYS A 663 16.49 -8.93 27.61
N TYR A 664 16.22 -8.85 28.92
CA TYR A 664 16.96 -9.58 29.96
C TYR A 664 16.32 -10.93 30.29
N LYS A 665 15.24 -11.34 29.59
CA LYS A 665 14.51 -12.63 29.74
C LYS A 665 14.00 -12.88 31.17
N LEU A 666 13.48 -11.82 31.82
CA LEU A 666 12.91 -11.82 33.17
C LEU A 666 11.38 -11.92 33.16
#